data_5eb5045c9036c40c20e74ceefb216871
#
_entry.id   5eb5045c9036c40c20e74ceefb216871
#
_cell.length_a   1.000
_cell.length_b   1.000
_cell.length_c   1.000
_cell.angle_alpha   90.00
_cell.angle_beta   90.00
_cell.angle_gamma   90.00
#
_symmetry.space_group_name_H-M   'P 1'
#
loop_
_entity.id
_entity.type
_entity.pdbx_description
1 polymer ?
#
loop_
_entity_poly.entity_id
_entity_poly.type
_entity_poly.pdbx_seq_one_letter_code
_entity_poly.pdbx_strand_id
1 'polypeptide(L)'
;MLSIDKNSFKRDYNNKFVQLHGKELKEGNNQQKYEALGSLVRDYVISTWMETNKKYNQTGEKQVYYFSMEFLLGRLLGDFLLNLGIRDICKEALRELNIDLEEIENLEHDQGLGNGGLGRLAACFLDSMASLNIAGHGCGIRYKYGFFEQKIVDCQQVEASDNWLREGNVWEIKKQDKAEIVKFGGTILTDYVNNKLTFTHVNYEPVLAVPYDTPVVGYENEVVNTLRLWSAEPVSNEFDFSSFSRGDFLKAISYKNSVEAISLVLYPEDSFYEGKMLRLKQQYFFVSAGIQSIVRHYKKHNGDIQLLDEKIAIHINDTHPTLAIPELMRILLDEEGLSWENAWRITQNTISYTNHTILAEALEKWPIDMFKGLLPRIYMIIEEINERYCEELWNKYVGQWDKISRMSIIGDGYVRMANLAIVGSHSVNGVAKLHTEILKKKEMSDFYYLYPSKFNNKTNGITHRRWLLRSNPKLTQLLIDTIGESFIKHPTDLENFANQLDDKTVLKRLGEIKKENKERLANEIYRSKKISIDTNSIFDVQIKRIHAYKRQTLNCLRIMDLYNKLVENPNLDIIPRTFIFAGKAAPGYYLAKNTIELICRVAETINNDKRVNDKIKVVMLDNYQVSLAEKIIPAADLSEQISTTTKEASGTSNMKFMMNGAITIATLDGANIEIKDEVGEDNIIIFGLNAEEVLNYHKNGGYSSWDVCNKDIRLQRVANDLINGKYCRDRDRFRSIYENLLTYNDEFFVLKDFNSYLEAQEKVNYLYKDTDKWQRMCGVNIAHSGIFSSDRTIKEYATGIWGSTVIYKNL
;
A
#
# COMPACT_ATOMS: atom_id res chain seq x y z
N MET A 1 0.59 29.62 9.21
CA MET A 1 1.06 28.76 10.34
C MET A 1 0.21 29.04 11.59
N LEU A 2 -0.19 28.00 12.32
CA LEU A 2 -0.87 28.15 13.60
C LEU A 2 0.09 28.79 14.61
N SER A 3 -0.22 29.99 15.08
CA SER A 3 0.54 30.65 16.15
C SER A 3 -0.02 30.20 17.50
N ILE A 4 0.37 29.01 17.95
CA ILE A 4 -0.05 28.45 19.23
C ILE A 4 1.14 28.46 20.18
N ASP A 5 1.01 29.12 21.31
CA ASP A 5 2.00 29.03 22.38
C ASP A 5 1.66 27.87 23.34
N LYS A 6 2.65 27.42 24.09
CA LYS A 6 2.55 26.31 25.03
C LYS A 6 1.43 26.47 26.08
N ASN A 7 1.22 27.69 26.58
CA ASN A 7 0.21 27.95 27.63
C ASN A 7 -1.20 27.91 27.06
N SER A 8 -1.39 28.46 25.88
CA SER A 8 -2.64 28.37 25.12
C SER A 8 -2.96 26.90 24.81
N PHE A 9 -1.97 26.11 24.33
CA PHE A 9 -2.15 24.70 24.08
C PHE A 9 -2.59 23.92 25.33
N LYS A 10 -1.94 24.12 26.47
CA LYS A 10 -2.33 23.48 27.74
C LYS A 10 -3.76 23.80 28.16
N ARG A 11 -4.14 25.08 28.07
CA ARG A 11 -5.49 25.52 28.38
C ARG A 11 -6.52 24.87 27.47
N ASP A 12 -6.27 24.88 26.18
CA ASP A 12 -7.18 24.33 25.16
C ASP A 12 -7.32 22.81 25.33
N TYR A 13 -6.22 22.12 25.63
CA TYR A 13 -6.21 20.68 25.89
C TYR A 13 -7.03 20.33 27.15
N ASN A 14 -6.83 21.07 28.25
CA ASN A 14 -7.60 20.87 29.48
C ASN A 14 -9.11 21.12 29.25
N ASN A 15 -9.45 22.19 28.54
CA ASN A 15 -10.83 22.50 28.20
C ASN A 15 -11.46 21.43 27.33
N LYS A 16 -10.73 20.95 26.30
CA LYS A 16 -11.19 19.86 25.42
C LYS A 16 -11.42 18.57 26.19
N PHE A 17 -10.53 18.23 27.14
CA PHE A 17 -10.67 17.05 27.98
C PHE A 17 -11.94 17.13 28.85
N VAL A 18 -12.15 18.27 29.54
CA VAL A 18 -13.34 18.48 30.35
C VAL A 18 -14.63 18.45 29.52
N GLN A 19 -14.62 19.07 28.33
CA GLN A 19 -15.78 19.04 27.41
C GLN A 19 -16.17 17.63 26.95
N LEU A 20 -15.20 16.78 26.69
CA LEU A 20 -15.46 15.43 26.20
C LEU A 20 -15.84 14.45 27.31
N HIS A 21 -15.24 14.59 28.51
CA HIS A 21 -15.32 13.55 29.52
C HIS A 21 -16.00 13.99 30.83
N GLY A 22 -16.31 15.27 30.98
CA GLY A 22 -17.04 15.78 32.16
C GLY A 22 -16.31 15.64 33.50
N LYS A 23 -14.96 15.54 33.48
CA LYS A 23 -14.10 15.39 34.67
C LYS A 23 -12.75 16.07 34.48
N GLU A 24 -11.96 16.17 35.54
CA GLU A 24 -10.64 16.79 35.49
C GLU A 24 -9.62 15.87 34.77
N LEU A 25 -8.63 16.48 34.11
CA LEU A 25 -7.57 15.76 33.35
C LEU A 25 -6.82 14.73 34.22
N LYS A 26 -6.58 15.02 35.48
CA LYS A 26 -5.92 14.12 36.45
C LYS A 26 -6.70 12.82 36.73
N GLU A 27 -8.04 12.86 36.55
CA GLU A 27 -8.94 11.72 36.76
C GLU A 27 -9.09 10.85 35.49
N GLY A 28 -8.53 11.32 34.35
CA GLY A 28 -8.63 10.66 33.08
C GLY A 28 -7.63 9.50 32.92
N ASN A 29 -8.08 8.43 32.28
CA ASN A 29 -7.18 7.39 31.80
C ASN A 29 -6.46 7.85 30.51
N ASN A 30 -5.45 7.10 30.08
CA ASN A 30 -4.64 7.49 28.92
C ASN A 30 -5.44 7.48 27.60
N GLN A 31 -6.44 6.60 27.44
CA GLN A 31 -7.31 6.59 26.27
C GLN A 31 -8.12 7.90 26.14
N GLN A 32 -8.68 8.39 27.23
CA GLN A 32 -9.42 9.65 27.26
C GLN A 32 -8.50 10.85 26.99
N LYS A 33 -7.25 10.78 27.45
CA LYS A 33 -6.23 11.79 27.17
C LYS A 33 -5.88 11.81 25.68
N TYR A 34 -5.77 10.64 25.03
CA TYR A 34 -5.59 10.53 23.58
C TYR A 34 -6.78 11.12 22.81
N GLU A 35 -8.00 10.75 23.19
CA GLU A 35 -9.22 11.26 22.52
C GLU A 35 -9.32 12.78 22.59
N ALA A 36 -9.01 13.36 23.75
CA ALA A 36 -8.99 14.81 23.93
C ALA A 36 -7.89 15.47 23.07
N LEU A 37 -6.68 14.89 23.03
CA LEU A 37 -5.57 15.42 22.25
C LEU A 37 -5.85 15.34 20.75
N GLY A 38 -6.28 14.19 20.26
CA GLY A 38 -6.63 14.01 18.85
C GLY A 38 -7.77 14.94 18.41
N SER A 39 -8.81 15.08 19.25
CA SER A 39 -9.93 16.00 18.99
C SER A 39 -9.47 17.45 18.95
N LEU A 40 -8.58 17.87 19.86
CA LEU A 40 -8.02 19.22 19.86
C LEU A 40 -7.20 19.49 18.59
N VAL A 41 -6.32 18.57 18.23
CA VAL A 41 -5.49 18.70 17.00
C VAL A 41 -6.37 18.79 15.77
N ARG A 42 -7.44 17.98 15.69
CA ARG A 42 -8.44 18.09 14.62
C ARG A 42 -9.12 19.45 14.61
N ASP A 43 -9.49 20.00 15.76
CA ASP A 43 -10.14 21.31 15.83
C ASP A 43 -9.24 22.43 15.28
N TYR A 44 -7.93 22.36 15.51
CA TYR A 44 -6.97 23.30 14.91
C TYR A 44 -6.91 23.21 13.38
N VAL A 45 -7.22 22.05 12.82
CA VAL A 45 -7.19 21.81 11.36
C VAL A 45 -8.48 22.26 10.67
N ILE A 46 -9.63 22.24 11.36
CA ILE A 46 -10.97 22.43 10.75
C ILE A 46 -11.09 23.77 10.00
N SER A 47 -10.65 24.87 10.58
CA SER A 47 -10.75 26.20 9.94
C SER A 47 -9.96 26.24 8.62
N THR A 48 -8.71 25.78 8.65
CA THR A 48 -7.85 25.71 7.46
C THR A 48 -8.43 24.76 6.41
N TRP A 49 -9.03 23.63 6.84
CA TRP A 49 -9.69 22.68 5.93
C TRP A 49 -10.88 23.31 5.20
N MET A 50 -11.70 24.07 5.92
CA MET A 50 -12.82 24.82 5.33
C MET A 50 -12.33 25.89 4.35
N GLU A 51 -11.29 26.64 4.71
CA GLU A 51 -10.70 27.67 3.86
C GLU A 51 -10.07 27.07 2.59
N THR A 52 -9.37 25.95 2.72
CA THR A 52 -8.80 25.21 1.58
C THR A 52 -9.89 24.83 0.57
N ASN A 53 -10.97 24.21 1.04
CA ASN A 53 -12.09 23.81 0.19
C ASN A 53 -12.77 25.02 -0.47
N LYS A 54 -12.97 26.12 0.29
CA LYS A 54 -13.53 27.36 -0.25
C LYS A 54 -12.64 27.96 -1.34
N LYS A 55 -11.33 27.97 -1.11
CA LYS A 55 -10.35 28.47 -2.08
C LYS A 55 -10.40 27.68 -3.38
N TYR A 56 -10.38 26.35 -3.33
CA TYR A 56 -10.46 25.51 -4.53
C TYR A 56 -11.71 25.79 -5.37
N ASN A 57 -12.86 25.97 -4.72
CA ASN A 57 -14.10 26.33 -5.38
C ASN A 57 -14.08 27.73 -6.01
N GLN A 58 -13.37 28.69 -5.40
CA GLN A 58 -13.29 30.08 -5.89
C GLN A 58 -12.28 30.26 -7.01
N THR A 59 -11.12 29.60 -6.92
CA THR A 59 -10.05 29.74 -7.92
C THR A 59 -10.27 28.86 -9.14
N GLY A 60 -11.17 27.87 -9.06
CA GLY A 60 -11.44 26.94 -10.15
C GLY A 60 -10.21 26.10 -10.53
N GLU A 61 -9.32 25.86 -9.57
CA GLU A 61 -8.16 24.97 -9.74
C GLU A 61 -8.61 23.56 -10.13
N LYS A 62 -7.85 22.89 -10.99
CA LYS A 62 -8.13 21.51 -11.36
C LYS A 62 -7.96 20.62 -10.14
N GLN A 63 -9.01 19.89 -9.74
CA GLN A 63 -9.01 19.01 -8.59
C GLN A 63 -8.72 17.57 -9.01
N VAL A 64 -7.85 16.92 -8.27
CA VAL A 64 -7.45 15.52 -8.49
C VAL A 64 -8.15 14.63 -7.48
N TYR A 65 -8.78 13.57 -7.95
CA TYR A 65 -9.41 12.55 -7.12
C TYR A 65 -8.69 11.22 -7.33
N TYR A 66 -8.01 10.77 -6.28
CA TYR A 66 -7.25 9.51 -6.28
C TYR A 66 -8.13 8.38 -5.74
N PHE A 67 -8.61 7.53 -6.62
CA PHE A 67 -9.47 6.39 -6.30
C PHE A 67 -8.62 5.17 -5.96
N SER A 68 -8.77 4.64 -4.77
CA SER A 68 -8.04 3.46 -4.32
C SER A 68 -8.90 2.57 -3.45
N MET A 69 -8.75 1.25 -3.64
CA MET A 69 -9.35 0.25 -2.75
C MET A 69 -8.76 0.27 -1.35
N GLU A 70 -7.53 0.80 -1.19
CA GLU A 70 -6.78 0.84 0.05
C GLU A 70 -6.18 2.21 0.33
N PHE A 71 -6.17 2.61 1.61
CA PHE A 71 -5.39 3.73 2.14
C PHE A 71 -4.74 3.32 3.45
N LEU A 72 -3.51 2.80 3.41
CA LEU A 72 -2.79 2.35 4.60
C LEU A 72 -2.15 3.55 5.33
N LEU A 73 -2.99 4.30 6.05
CA LEU A 73 -2.60 5.57 6.67
C LEU A 73 -1.65 5.39 7.86
N GLY A 74 -1.87 4.36 8.68
CA GLY A 74 -1.22 4.24 9.99
C GLY A 74 -1.82 5.21 11.00
N ARG A 75 -1.06 5.54 12.04
CA ARG A 75 -1.42 6.51 13.06
C ARG A 75 -1.27 7.93 12.53
N LEU A 76 -2.20 8.82 12.85
CA LEU A 76 -2.24 10.19 12.31
C LEU A 76 -1.78 11.25 13.30
N LEU A 77 -1.92 11.05 14.62
CA LEU A 77 -1.60 12.07 15.63
C LEU A 77 -0.21 12.65 15.44
N GLY A 78 0.81 11.80 15.39
CA GLY A 78 2.19 12.24 15.24
C GLY A 78 2.47 12.90 13.88
N ASP A 79 1.79 12.47 12.81
CA ASP A 79 1.91 13.12 11.49
C ASP A 79 1.29 14.51 11.50
N PHE A 80 0.11 14.67 12.11
CA PHE A 80 -0.54 15.98 12.19
C PHE A 80 0.27 16.95 13.04
N LEU A 81 0.80 16.48 14.19
CA LEU A 81 1.67 17.31 15.02
C LEU A 81 2.94 17.75 14.28
N LEU A 82 3.53 16.86 13.46
CA LEU A 82 4.69 17.17 12.62
C LEU A 82 4.29 18.18 11.52
N ASN A 83 3.27 17.86 10.74
CA ASN A 83 2.87 18.68 9.58
C ASN A 83 2.35 20.06 9.98
N LEU A 84 1.77 20.21 11.16
CA LEU A 84 1.36 21.51 11.73
C LEU A 84 2.53 22.30 12.36
N GLY A 85 3.70 21.69 12.53
CA GLY A 85 4.85 22.31 13.18
C GLY A 85 4.67 22.54 14.70
N ILE A 86 3.78 21.78 15.36
CA ILE A 86 3.46 21.96 16.77
C ILE A 86 3.90 20.82 17.69
N ARG A 87 4.67 19.85 17.15
CA ARG A 87 5.06 18.65 17.90
C ARG A 87 5.83 18.96 19.18
N ASP A 88 6.81 19.86 19.11
CA ASP A 88 7.63 20.20 20.27
C ASP A 88 6.83 20.98 21.32
N ILE A 89 6.00 21.91 20.89
CA ILE A 89 5.09 22.65 21.77
C ILE A 89 4.15 21.68 22.52
N CYS A 90 3.58 20.71 21.79
CA CYS A 90 2.72 19.66 22.33
C CYS A 90 3.49 18.82 23.36
N LYS A 91 4.69 18.34 23.01
CA LYS A 91 5.53 17.51 23.87
C LYS A 91 5.88 18.22 25.18
N GLU A 92 6.30 19.48 25.10
CA GLU A 92 6.61 20.29 26.29
C GLU A 92 5.39 20.56 27.16
N ALA A 93 4.26 20.90 26.53
CA ALA A 93 3.00 21.17 27.23
C ALA A 93 2.48 19.95 27.99
N LEU A 94 2.52 18.78 27.35
CA LEU A 94 2.10 17.51 27.97
C LEU A 94 3.05 17.09 29.10
N ARG A 95 4.38 17.28 28.94
CA ARG A 95 5.35 17.00 29.98
C ARG A 95 5.08 17.81 31.25
N GLU A 96 4.70 19.09 31.14
CA GLU A 96 4.31 19.91 32.30
C GLU A 96 3.03 19.42 32.99
N LEU A 97 2.19 18.66 32.27
CA LEU A 97 1.00 18.02 32.81
C LEU A 97 1.27 16.56 33.27
N ASN A 98 2.53 16.14 33.33
CA ASN A 98 2.97 14.79 33.65
C ASN A 98 2.39 13.73 32.70
N ILE A 99 2.29 14.04 31.41
CA ILE A 99 1.82 13.15 30.35
C ILE A 99 2.95 12.95 29.36
N ASP A 100 3.25 11.70 29.02
CA ASP A 100 4.19 11.35 27.97
C ASP A 100 3.50 11.30 26.62
N LEU A 101 3.98 12.10 25.65
CA LEU A 101 3.39 12.15 24.31
C LEU A 101 3.54 10.80 23.58
N GLU A 102 4.67 10.09 23.74
CA GLU A 102 4.91 8.82 23.04
C GLU A 102 3.97 7.72 23.58
N GLU A 103 3.69 7.72 24.90
CA GLU A 103 2.68 6.84 25.48
C GLU A 103 1.30 7.11 24.89
N ILE A 104 0.92 8.38 24.74
CA ILE A 104 -0.38 8.77 24.17
C ILE A 104 -0.45 8.41 22.67
N GLU A 105 0.59 8.69 21.88
CA GLU A 105 0.65 8.29 20.46
C GLU A 105 0.55 6.77 20.26
N ASN A 106 1.04 5.97 21.22
CA ASN A 106 0.97 4.52 21.16
C ASN A 106 -0.42 3.95 21.41
N LEU A 107 -1.36 4.72 21.91
CA LEU A 107 -2.76 4.31 22.08
C LEU A 107 -3.58 4.41 20.79
N GLU A 108 -3.13 5.23 19.84
CA GLU A 108 -3.79 5.31 18.56
C GLU A 108 -3.64 3.99 17.78
N HIS A 109 -4.77 3.42 17.37
CA HIS A 109 -4.76 2.24 16.50
C HIS A 109 -4.35 2.62 15.07
N ASP A 110 -3.57 1.76 14.42
CA ASP A 110 -3.38 1.87 12.98
C ASP A 110 -4.75 1.69 12.30
N GLN A 111 -5.09 2.57 11.38
CA GLN A 111 -6.37 2.47 10.69
C GLN A 111 -6.40 1.25 9.76
N GLY A 112 -7.44 0.43 9.88
CA GLY A 112 -7.60 -0.82 9.13
C GLY A 112 -8.06 -0.62 7.68
N LEU A 113 -7.50 0.35 6.97
CA LEU A 113 -7.94 0.80 5.65
C LEU A 113 -7.04 0.32 4.50
N GLY A 114 -6.09 -0.57 4.77
CA GLY A 114 -5.17 -1.08 3.77
C GLY A 114 -4.41 -2.32 4.24
N ASN A 115 -3.72 -2.97 3.31
CA ASN A 115 -2.97 -4.20 3.56
C ASN A 115 -1.46 -4.03 3.32
N GLY A 116 -1.06 -3.38 2.23
CA GLY A 116 0.34 -3.40 1.81
C GLY A 116 0.80 -2.18 1.02
N GLY A 117 1.67 -2.45 0.02
CA GLY A 117 2.34 -1.42 -0.78
C GLY A 117 1.38 -0.48 -1.51
N LEU A 118 0.31 -1.02 -2.09
CA LEU A 118 -0.70 -0.23 -2.81
C LEU A 118 -1.35 0.83 -1.92
N GLY A 119 -1.85 0.41 -0.75
CA GLY A 119 -2.50 1.31 0.19
C GLY A 119 -1.54 2.29 0.85
N ARG A 120 -0.29 1.87 1.13
CA ARG A 120 0.71 2.80 1.68
C ARG A 120 1.16 3.82 0.64
N LEU A 121 1.27 3.45 -0.63
CA LEU A 121 1.55 4.40 -1.71
C LEU A 121 0.45 5.46 -1.81
N ALA A 122 -0.81 5.05 -1.80
CA ALA A 122 -1.95 5.98 -1.80
C ALA A 122 -1.88 6.97 -0.62
N ALA A 123 -1.54 6.50 0.58
CA ALA A 123 -1.35 7.35 1.76
C ALA A 123 -0.17 8.33 1.59
N CYS A 124 0.96 7.89 1.03
CA CYS A 124 2.10 8.76 0.74
C CYS A 124 1.73 9.84 -0.30
N PHE A 125 0.94 9.47 -1.30
CA PHE A 125 0.51 10.39 -2.35
C PHE A 125 -0.44 11.47 -1.81
N LEU A 126 -1.37 11.13 -0.92
CA LEU A 126 -2.21 12.12 -0.26
C LEU A 126 -1.38 13.13 0.53
N ASP A 127 -0.41 12.66 1.33
CA ASP A 127 0.50 13.51 2.09
C ASP A 127 1.30 14.45 1.18
N SER A 128 1.84 13.92 0.08
CA SER A 128 2.59 14.72 -0.90
C SER A 128 1.71 15.72 -1.66
N MET A 129 0.49 15.34 -2.05
CA MET A 129 -0.43 16.29 -2.70
C MET A 129 -0.74 17.49 -1.80
N ALA A 130 -1.04 17.25 -0.52
CA ALA A 130 -1.30 18.32 0.43
C ALA A 130 -0.05 19.16 0.69
N SER A 131 1.12 18.55 0.86
CA SER A 131 2.38 19.25 1.13
C SER A 131 2.90 20.07 -0.08
N LEU A 132 2.52 19.67 -1.29
CA LEU A 132 2.86 20.39 -2.53
C LEU A 132 1.78 21.38 -2.99
N ASN A 133 0.80 21.69 -2.16
CA ASN A 133 -0.32 22.59 -2.48
C ASN A 133 -1.13 22.17 -3.71
N ILE A 134 -1.28 20.86 -3.94
CA ILE A 134 -2.13 20.33 -5.03
C ILE A 134 -3.51 20.05 -4.46
N ALA A 135 -4.56 20.47 -5.17
CA ALA A 135 -5.95 20.17 -4.85
C ALA A 135 -6.24 18.69 -5.09
N GLY A 136 -5.84 17.83 -4.14
CA GLY A 136 -5.85 16.37 -4.27
C GLY A 136 -6.64 15.69 -3.17
N HIS A 137 -7.59 14.82 -3.56
CA HIS A 137 -8.51 14.15 -2.65
C HIS A 137 -8.42 12.63 -2.82
N GLY A 138 -8.54 11.89 -1.71
CA GLY A 138 -8.65 10.42 -1.74
C GLY A 138 -10.12 9.99 -1.78
N CYS A 139 -10.40 8.88 -2.46
CA CYS A 139 -11.73 8.25 -2.51
C CYS A 139 -11.60 6.73 -2.34
N GLY A 140 -12.26 6.16 -1.33
CA GLY A 140 -12.20 4.74 -1.02
C GLY A 140 -13.34 4.25 -0.14
N ILE A 141 -13.17 3.11 0.51
CA ILE A 141 -14.15 2.49 1.40
C ILE A 141 -13.70 2.60 2.86
N ARG A 142 -14.64 2.87 3.75
CA ARG A 142 -14.45 2.86 5.19
C ARG A 142 -14.71 1.46 5.74
N TYR A 143 -13.67 0.60 5.73
CA TYR A 143 -13.80 -0.77 6.23
C TYR A 143 -13.93 -0.79 7.76
N LYS A 144 -15.00 -1.40 8.25
CA LYS A 144 -15.28 -1.48 9.69
C LYS A 144 -14.30 -2.36 10.45
N TYR A 145 -13.87 -3.46 9.83
CA TYR A 145 -12.99 -4.47 10.42
C TYR A 145 -11.66 -4.61 9.67
N GLY A 146 -11.32 -3.64 8.83
CA GLY A 146 -10.06 -3.62 8.09
C GLY A 146 -9.86 -4.80 7.16
N PHE A 147 -8.58 -5.22 7.00
CA PHE A 147 -8.25 -6.46 6.32
C PHE A 147 -8.38 -7.64 7.30
N PHE A 148 -7.52 -7.73 8.30
CA PHE A 148 -7.61 -8.54 9.50
C PHE A 148 -6.46 -8.23 10.47
N GLU A 149 -6.64 -8.49 11.76
CA GLU A 149 -5.58 -8.57 12.74
C GLU A 149 -4.93 -9.96 12.64
N GLN A 150 -3.61 -10.00 12.39
CA GLN A 150 -2.87 -11.27 12.35
C GLN A 150 -2.42 -11.66 13.75
N LYS A 151 -2.77 -12.87 14.16
CA LYS A 151 -2.19 -13.54 15.36
C LYS A 151 -1.42 -14.78 14.92
N ILE A 152 -0.31 -15.04 15.57
CA ILE A 152 0.45 -16.26 15.37
C ILE A 152 0.24 -17.13 16.59
N VAL A 153 -0.51 -18.22 16.42
CA VAL A 153 -0.85 -19.19 17.48
C VAL A 153 -0.30 -20.54 17.07
N ASP A 154 0.52 -21.15 17.89
CA ASP A 154 1.22 -22.41 17.59
C ASP A 154 1.89 -22.38 16.20
N CYS A 155 2.64 -21.32 15.94
CA CYS A 155 3.32 -21.05 14.66
C CYS A 155 2.40 -20.81 13.45
N GLN A 156 1.10 -20.81 13.58
CA GLN A 156 0.14 -20.65 12.49
C GLN A 156 -0.47 -19.25 12.49
N GLN A 157 -0.68 -18.69 11.30
CA GLN A 157 -1.45 -17.47 11.15
C GLN A 157 -2.93 -17.73 11.43
N VAL A 158 -3.47 -16.95 12.35
CA VAL A 158 -4.91 -16.87 12.66
C VAL A 158 -5.38 -15.45 12.35
N GLU A 159 -6.46 -15.34 11.57
CA GLU A 159 -7.08 -14.07 11.22
C GLU A 159 -8.15 -13.70 12.26
N ALA A 160 -8.03 -12.51 12.83
CA ALA A 160 -9.02 -11.92 13.72
C ALA A 160 -9.56 -10.61 13.14
N SER A 161 -10.71 -10.16 13.60
CA SER A 161 -11.27 -8.86 13.20
C SER A 161 -10.35 -7.73 13.66
N ASP A 162 -9.98 -6.85 12.74
CA ASP A 162 -9.26 -5.62 13.07
C ASP A 162 -10.26 -4.56 13.53
N ASN A 163 -10.48 -4.51 14.84
CA ASN A 163 -11.48 -3.63 15.47
C ASN A 163 -10.93 -2.20 15.70
N TRP A 164 -10.28 -1.61 14.72
CA TRP A 164 -9.65 -0.29 14.81
C TRP A 164 -10.64 0.87 15.14
N LEU A 165 -11.92 0.66 14.90
CA LEU A 165 -13.01 1.61 15.22
C LEU A 165 -13.66 1.37 16.58
N ARG A 166 -13.17 0.43 17.39
CA ARG A 166 -13.79 0.07 18.66
C ARG A 166 -13.97 1.25 19.61
N GLU A 167 -12.96 2.09 19.71
CA GLU A 167 -12.96 3.29 20.57
C GLU A 167 -13.31 4.57 19.76
N GLY A 168 -13.87 4.40 18.54
CA GLY A 168 -14.15 5.50 17.63
C GLY A 168 -12.92 5.94 16.83
N ASN A 169 -13.10 6.98 16.01
CA ASN A 169 -12.02 7.60 15.24
C ASN A 169 -12.15 9.13 15.34
N VAL A 170 -11.22 9.75 16.06
CA VAL A 170 -11.25 11.20 16.31
C VAL A 170 -11.04 12.04 15.07
N TRP A 171 -10.51 11.45 13.98
CA TRP A 171 -10.09 12.17 12.78
C TRP A 171 -11.20 12.38 11.76
N GLU A 172 -12.20 11.50 11.72
CA GLU A 172 -13.22 11.51 10.69
C GLU A 172 -14.47 12.33 11.08
N ILE A 173 -15.11 12.90 10.05
CA ILE A 173 -16.40 13.62 10.19
C ILE A 173 -17.42 12.97 9.26
N LYS A 174 -18.48 12.40 9.81
CA LYS A 174 -19.62 11.88 9.05
C LYS A 174 -20.37 13.01 8.34
N LYS A 175 -20.63 12.88 7.04
CA LYS A 175 -21.33 13.84 6.20
C LYS A 175 -22.65 13.25 5.66
N GLN A 176 -23.62 13.05 6.53
CA GLN A 176 -24.92 12.44 6.18
C GLN A 176 -25.66 13.20 5.06
N ASP A 177 -25.51 14.53 5.03
CA ASP A 177 -26.08 15.43 4.02
C ASP A 177 -25.50 15.28 2.63
N LYS A 178 -24.40 14.51 2.49
CA LYS A 178 -23.71 14.24 1.22
C LYS A 178 -23.76 12.77 0.83
N ALA A 179 -24.68 12.02 1.40
CA ALA A 179 -24.87 10.63 1.05
C ALA A 179 -25.39 10.48 -0.38
N GLU A 180 -24.96 9.40 -1.04
CA GLU A 180 -25.37 9.02 -2.40
C GLU A 180 -26.06 7.68 -2.41
N ILE A 181 -26.97 7.45 -3.39
CA ILE A 181 -27.60 6.15 -3.57
C ILE A 181 -26.85 5.39 -4.66
N VAL A 182 -26.36 4.21 -4.32
CA VAL A 182 -25.79 3.25 -5.27
C VAL A 182 -26.77 2.14 -5.52
N LYS A 183 -26.98 1.79 -6.80
CA LYS A 183 -28.01 0.84 -7.25
C LYS A 183 -27.38 -0.45 -7.74
N PHE A 184 -27.87 -1.58 -7.22
CA PHE A 184 -27.42 -2.91 -7.63
C PHE A 184 -28.56 -3.75 -8.19
N GLY A 185 -28.26 -4.66 -9.11
CA GLY A 185 -29.26 -5.56 -9.70
C GLY A 185 -30.37 -4.83 -10.45
N GLY A 186 -31.55 -5.40 -10.43
CA GLY A 186 -32.72 -4.81 -11.10
C GLY A 186 -32.74 -5.01 -12.62
N THR A 187 -33.55 -4.17 -13.28
CA THR A 187 -33.77 -4.26 -14.74
C THR A 187 -33.69 -2.86 -15.35
N ILE A 188 -33.15 -2.78 -16.55
CA ILE A 188 -33.16 -1.54 -17.36
C ILE A 188 -34.28 -1.58 -18.36
N LEU A 189 -35.21 -0.65 -18.23
CA LEU A 189 -36.26 -0.41 -19.22
C LEU A 189 -35.73 0.63 -20.22
N THR A 190 -35.91 0.37 -21.48
CA THR A 190 -35.56 1.28 -22.59
C THR A 190 -36.81 1.84 -23.23
N ASP A 191 -36.81 3.13 -23.48
CA ASP A 191 -37.90 3.83 -24.15
C ASP A 191 -37.36 4.94 -25.07
N TYR A 192 -38.15 5.39 -26.02
CA TYR A 192 -37.88 6.49 -26.90
C TYR A 192 -38.68 7.72 -26.49
N VAL A 193 -37.99 8.70 -25.87
CA VAL A 193 -38.62 9.97 -25.49
C VAL A 193 -38.01 11.08 -26.38
N ASN A 194 -38.89 11.77 -27.13
CA ASN A 194 -38.46 12.82 -28.06
C ASN A 194 -37.37 12.38 -29.05
N ASN A 195 -37.51 11.18 -29.61
CA ASN A 195 -36.55 10.54 -30.53
C ASN A 195 -35.16 10.27 -29.92
N LYS A 196 -35.04 10.29 -28.59
CA LYS A 196 -33.83 9.94 -27.86
C LYS A 196 -34.07 8.67 -27.06
N LEU A 197 -33.15 7.71 -27.17
CA LEU A 197 -33.19 6.49 -26.36
C LEU A 197 -32.92 6.86 -24.90
N THR A 198 -33.81 6.46 -24.01
CA THR A 198 -33.71 6.67 -22.57
C THR A 198 -33.66 5.35 -21.81
N PHE A 199 -33.03 5.36 -20.66
CA PHE A 199 -32.85 4.18 -19.82
C PHE A 199 -33.41 4.46 -18.42
N THR A 200 -34.27 3.59 -17.96
CA THR A 200 -34.88 3.68 -16.62
C THR A 200 -34.49 2.44 -15.80
N HIS A 201 -33.79 2.63 -14.71
CA HIS A 201 -33.39 1.53 -13.82
C HIS A 201 -34.50 1.27 -12.81
N VAL A 202 -35.07 0.07 -12.82
CA VAL A 202 -36.18 -0.35 -11.96
C VAL A 202 -35.88 -1.62 -11.19
N ASN A 203 -36.56 -1.85 -10.06
CA ASN A 203 -36.41 -3.04 -9.22
C ASN A 203 -34.97 -3.29 -8.72
N TYR A 204 -34.17 -2.24 -8.56
CA TYR A 204 -32.82 -2.30 -8.05
C TYR A 204 -32.80 -2.41 -6.52
N GLU A 205 -31.72 -2.93 -5.99
CA GLU A 205 -31.36 -2.91 -4.56
C GLU A 205 -30.58 -1.60 -4.26
N PRO A 206 -31.18 -0.64 -3.54
CA PRO A 206 -30.51 0.61 -3.22
C PRO A 206 -29.61 0.44 -1.99
N VAL A 207 -28.41 1.03 -2.03
CA VAL A 207 -27.48 1.14 -0.92
C VAL A 207 -27.17 2.61 -0.70
N LEU A 208 -27.31 3.09 0.53
CA LEU A 208 -26.90 4.45 0.91
C LEU A 208 -25.39 4.47 1.18
N ALA A 209 -24.66 5.16 0.34
CA ALA A 209 -23.23 5.44 0.56
C ALA A 209 -23.09 6.72 1.37
N VAL A 210 -22.64 6.58 2.63
CA VAL A 210 -22.47 7.71 3.55
C VAL A 210 -20.99 8.06 3.65
N PRO A 211 -20.57 9.30 3.30
CA PRO A 211 -19.18 9.66 3.35
C PRO A 211 -18.71 10.07 4.75
N TYR A 212 -17.52 9.63 5.08
CA TYR A 212 -16.73 10.03 6.23
C TYR A 212 -15.47 10.73 5.71
N ASP A 213 -15.31 11.99 6.05
CA ASP A 213 -14.20 12.82 5.60
C ASP A 213 -13.12 12.90 6.67
N THR A 214 -11.88 12.57 6.30
CA THR A 214 -10.67 12.70 7.13
C THR A 214 -9.79 13.79 6.53
N PRO A 215 -9.29 14.75 7.33
CA PRO A 215 -8.36 15.77 6.82
C PRO A 215 -7.01 15.15 6.44
N VAL A 216 -6.39 15.69 5.41
CA VAL A 216 -5.02 15.41 4.99
C VAL A 216 -4.22 16.69 5.07
N VAL A 217 -3.40 16.81 6.10
CA VAL A 217 -2.69 18.04 6.45
C VAL A 217 -1.38 18.13 5.68
N GLY A 218 -1.17 19.23 4.95
CA GLY A 218 0.10 19.51 4.29
C GLY A 218 1.18 19.96 5.29
N TYR A 219 2.44 19.69 4.96
CA TYR A 219 3.59 20.00 5.82
C TYR A 219 3.85 21.52 5.84
N GLU A 220 3.70 22.11 7.02
CA GLU A 220 3.96 23.54 7.31
C GLU A 220 3.41 24.50 6.26
N ASN A 221 2.23 24.19 5.73
CA ASN A 221 1.51 25.02 4.78
C ASN A 221 0.03 25.19 5.20
N GLU A 222 -0.72 25.97 4.42
CA GLU A 222 -2.12 26.27 4.70
C GLU A 222 -3.08 25.39 3.87
N VAL A 223 -2.67 24.16 3.53
CA VAL A 223 -3.48 23.23 2.74
C VAL A 223 -3.91 22.03 3.58
N VAL A 224 -5.19 21.78 3.56
CA VAL A 224 -5.79 20.56 4.13
C VAL A 224 -6.71 19.96 3.09
N ASN A 225 -6.27 18.87 2.49
CA ASN A 225 -7.05 18.09 1.55
C ASN A 225 -8.02 17.12 2.26
N THR A 226 -8.78 16.34 1.51
CA THR A 226 -9.80 15.45 2.04
C THR A 226 -9.56 14.02 1.58
N LEU A 227 -9.54 13.09 2.52
CA LEU A 227 -9.75 11.67 2.25
C LEU A 227 -11.22 11.36 2.55
N ARG A 228 -11.99 11.03 1.52
CA ARG A 228 -13.41 10.63 1.63
C ARG A 228 -13.55 9.14 1.54
N LEU A 229 -14.06 8.54 2.60
CA LEU A 229 -14.30 7.11 2.69
C LEU A 229 -15.79 6.84 2.82
N TRP A 230 -16.29 5.90 2.02
CA TRP A 230 -17.70 5.58 1.94
C TRP A 230 -18.06 4.39 2.83
N SER A 231 -19.10 4.55 3.64
CA SER A 231 -19.70 3.50 4.45
C SER A 231 -21.04 3.09 3.82
N ALA A 232 -21.29 1.80 3.68
CA ALA A 232 -22.56 1.29 3.19
C ALA A 232 -23.57 1.24 4.33
N GLU A 233 -24.68 1.96 4.18
CA GLU A 233 -25.79 2.01 5.14
C GLU A 233 -27.11 1.68 4.45
N PRO A 234 -28.11 1.11 5.14
CA PRO A 234 -29.42 0.89 4.55
C PRO A 234 -30.13 2.22 4.26
N VAL A 235 -30.86 2.30 3.14
CA VAL A 235 -31.58 3.51 2.72
C VAL A 235 -32.74 3.81 3.65
N SER A 236 -33.45 2.78 4.11
CA SER A 236 -34.49 2.90 5.12
C SER A 236 -34.01 2.29 6.43
N ASN A 237 -34.30 2.98 7.52
CA ASN A 237 -34.10 2.44 8.87
C ASN A 237 -35.21 1.46 9.22
N GLU A 238 -35.87 0.85 8.22
CA GLU A 238 -36.93 -0.12 8.46
C GLU A 238 -36.35 -1.40 9.05
N PHE A 239 -36.31 -1.38 10.36
CA PHE A 239 -36.13 -2.57 11.15
C PHE A 239 -37.41 -3.40 11.03
N ASP A 240 -37.31 -4.66 10.58
CA ASP A 240 -38.48 -5.55 10.50
C ASP A 240 -38.95 -5.91 11.90
N PHE A 241 -39.65 -4.95 12.50
CA PHE A 241 -40.21 -5.11 13.85
C PHE A 241 -41.17 -6.30 13.93
N SER A 242 -41.86 -6.62 12.86
CA SER A 242 -42.76 -7.76 12.80
C SER A 242 -42.01 -9.10 12.92
N SER A 243 -40.95 -9.29 12.19
CA SER A 243 -40.08 -10.49 12.31
C SER A 243 -39.40 -10.54 13.69
N PHE A 244 -38.89 -9.42 14.19
CA PHE A 244 -38.27 -9.33 15.51
C PHE A 244 -39.27 -9.75 16.62
N SER A 245 -40.50 -9.19 16.59
CA SER A 245 -41.52 -9.48 17.58
C SER A 245 -42.00 -10.94 17.57
N ARG A 246 -41.84 -11.65 16.44
CA ARG A 246 -42.09 -13.07 16.33
C ARG A 246 -40.91 -13.96 16.67
N GLY A 247 -39.77 -13.38 17.11
CA GLY A 247 -38.56 -14.11 17.47
C GLY A 247 -37.63 -14.44 16.30
N ASP A 248 -37.92 -13.98 15.07
CA ASP A 248 -37.06 -14.15 13.91
C ASP A 248 -36.04 -12.98 13.84
N PHE A 249 -35.09 -13.00 14.76
CA PHE A 249 -34.10 -11.92 14.88
C PHE A 249 -33.17 -11.84 13.68
N LEU A 250 -32.83 -12.98 13.07
CA LEU A 250 -31.92 -12.99 11.91
C LEU A 250 -32.58 -12.34 10.70
N LYS A 251 -33.85 -12.64 10.45
CA LYS A 251 -34.62 -12.01 9.38
C LYS A 251 -34.79 -10.51 9.60
N ALA A 252 -35.03 -10.10 10.85
CA ALA A 252 -35.21 -8.70 11.20
C ALA A 252 -33.99 -7.81 10.89
N ILE A 253 -32.80 -8.38 10.89
CA ILE A 253 -31.52 -7.67 10.61
C ILE A 253 -30.88 -8.03 9.27
N SER A 254 -31.49 -8.95 8.50
CA SER A 254 -30.86 -9.51 7.28
C SER A 254 -30.56 -8.46 6.22
N TYR A 255 -31.49 -7.55 5.94
CA TYR A 255 -31.31 -6.46 4.99
C TYR A 255 -30.17 -5.54 5.41
N LYS A 256 -30.17 -5.09 6.67
CA LYS A 256 -29.08 -4.25 7.20
C LYS A 256 -27.73 -4.93 7.05
N ASN A 257 -27.62 -6.20 7.43
CA ASN A 257 -26.38 -6.95 7.35
C ASN A 257 -25.90 -7.14 5.91
N SER A 258 -26.80 -7.39 4.96
CA SER A 258 -26.43 -7.55 3.54
C SER A 258 -25.85 -6.26 2.94
N VAL A 259 -26.42 -5.11 3.32
CA VAL A 259 -25.95 -3.80 2.89
C VAL A 259 -24.61 -3.45 3.55
N GLU A 260 -24.53 -3.54 4.88
CA GLU A 260 -23.32 -3.20 5.63
C GLU A 260 -22.12 -4.09 5.25
N ALA A 261 -22.37 -5.35 4.82
CA ALA A 261 -21.33 -6.28 4.38
C ALA A 261 -20.39 -5.68 3.32
N ILE A 262 -20.87 -4.76 2.48
CA ILE A 262 -20.09 -4.08 1.44
C ILE A 262 -18.89 -3.34 2.03
N SER A 263 -19.05 -2.75 3.21
CA SER A 263 -17.99 -1.96 3.86
C SER A 263 -17.44 -2.59 5.16
N LEU A 264 -17.57 -3.93 5.34
CA LEU A 264 -17.05 -4.58 6.55
C LEU A 264 -15.56 -4.88 6.46
N VAL A 265 -15.12 -5.58 5.40
CA VAL A 265 -13.77 -6.16 5.32
C VAL A 265 -13.15 -5.86 3.96
N LEU A 266 -11.88 -5.45 3.98
CA LEU A 266 -11.05 -5.29 2.79
C LEU A 266 -10.67 -6.68 2.23
N TYR A 267 -10.82 -6.89 0.93
CA TYR A 267 -10.47 -8.12 0.21
C TYR A 267 -11.13 -9.38 0.80
N PRO A 268 -12.48 -9.49 0.73
CA PRO A 268 -13.12 -10.75 1.04
C PRO A 268 -12.54 -11.88 0.18
N GLU A 269 -12.55 -13.10 0.73
CA GLU A 269 -12.07 -14.31 0.03
C GLU A 269 -12.83 -14.50 -1.29
N ASP A 270 -12.11 -14.56 -2.41
CA ASP A 270 -12.68 -14.59 -3.76
C ASP A 270 -12.51 -15.94 -4.48
N SER A 271 -12.18 -16.99 -3.76
CA SER A 271 -12.24 -18.36 -4.29
C SER A 271 -13.70 -18.83 -4.52
N PHE A 272 -14.66 -18.19 -3.83
CA PHE A 272 -16.10 -18.48 -3.91
C PHE A 272 -16.86 -17.41 -4.70
N TYR A 273 -18.04 -17.81 -5.24
CA TYR A 273 -18.89 -16.91 -6.00
C TYR A 273 -19.34 -15.68 -5.21
N GLU A 274 -19.77 -15.88 -3.96
CA GLU A 274 -20.24 -14.82 -3.06
C GLU A 274 -19.15 -13.81 -2.73
N GLY A 275 -17.92 -14.28 -2.55
CA GLY A 275 -16.77 -13.42 -2.31
C GLY A 275 -16.39 -12.58 -3.53
N LYS A 276 -16.41 -13.18 -4.72
CA LYS A 276 -16.24 -12.44 -5.99
C LYS A 276 -17.33 -11.39 -6.17
N MET A 277 -18.57 -11.75 -5.94
CA MET A 277 -19.72 -10.86 -6.02
C MET A 277 -19.57 -9.67 -5.05
N LEU A 278 -19.15 -9.94 -3.81
CA LEU A 278 -18.94 -8.89 -2.81
C LEU A 278 -17.80 -7.95 -3.22
N ARG A 279 -16.70 -8.47 -3.76
CA ARG A 279 -15.59 -7.63 -4.27
C ARG A 279 -16.06 -6.74 -5.43
N LEU A 280 -16.84 -7.25 -6.36
CA LEU A 280 -17.40 -6.44 -7.43
C LEU A 280 -18.38 -5.38 -6.90
N LYS A 281 -19.22 -5.74 -5.91
CA LYS A 281 -20.09 -4.78 -5.18
C LYS A 281 -19.26 -3.67 -4.53
N GLN A 282 -18.16 -4.00 -3.85
CA GLN A 282 -17.26 -3.04 -3.20
C GLN A 282 -16.69 -2.05 -4.22
N GLN A 283 -16.16 -2.55 -5.33
CA GLN A 283 -15.55 -1.71 -6.37
C GLN A 283 -16.57 -0.74 -6.96
N TYR A 284 -17.75 -1.21 -7.33
CA TYR A 284 -18.78 -0.32 -7.87
C TYR A 284 -19.32 0.65 -6.80
N PHE A 285 -19.46 0.21 -5.56
CA PHE A 285 -20.00 1.00 -4.46
C PHE A 285 -19.26 2.32 -4.27
N PHE A 286 -17.95 2.27 -4.02
CA PHE A 286 -17.20 3.51 -3.76
C PHE A 286 -16.95 4.33 -5.03
N VAL A 287 -16.84 3.67 -6.18
CA VAL A 287 -16.70 4.33 -7.46
C VAL A 287 -17.95 5.13 -7.80
N SER A 288 -19.14 4.50 -7.76
CA SER A 288 -20.40 5.17 -8.08
C SER A 288 -20.67 6.32 -7.11
N ALA A 289 -20.51 6.10 -5.81
CA ALA A 289 -20.67 7.15 -4.82
C ALA A 289 -19.69 8.31 -5.02
N GLY A 290 -18.43 7.99 -5.29
CA GLY A 290 -17.39 8.98 -5.56
C GLY A 290 -17.66 9.83 -6.79
N ILE A 291 -18.01 9.20 -7.93
CA ILE A 291 -18.28 9.91 -9.19
C ILE A 291 -19.53 10.78 -9.08
N GLN A 292 -20.64 10.25 -8.53
CA GLN A 292 -21.85 11.04 -8.26
C GLN A 292 -21.53 12.30 -7.44
N SER A 293 -20.80 12.12 -6.35
CA SER A 293 -20.40 13.21 -5.45
C SER A 293 -19.53 14.26 -6.16
N ILE A 294 -18.59 13.83 -7.00
CA ILE A 294 -17.70 14.72 -7.77
C ILE A 294 -18.51 15.52 -8.78
N VAL A 295 -19.33 14.87 -9.59
CA VAL A 295 -20.15 15.54 -10.62
C VAL A 295 -21.13 16.52 -9.97
N ARG A 296 -21.82 16.12 -8.88
CA ARG A 296 -22.71 17.01 -8.14
C ARG A 296 -21.98 18.25 -7.59
N HIS A 297 -20.78 18.05 -7.02
CA HIS A 297 -19.97 19.14 -6.51
C HIS A 297 -19.52 20.07 -7.63
N TYR A 298 -19.06 19.50 -8.75
CA TYR A 298 -18.63 20.26 -9.92
C TYR A 298 -19.75 21.11 -10.48
N LYS A 299 -20.94 20.55 -10.71
CA LYS A 299 -22.12 21.30 -11.23
C LYS A 299 -22.53 22.46 -10.32
N LYS A 300 -22.41 22.28 -9.01
CA LYS A 300 -22.74 23.34 -8.05
C LYS A 300 -21.83 24.56 -8.17
N HIS A 301 -20.56 24.35 -8.56
CA HIS A 301 -19.54 25.40 -8.51
C HIS A 301 -19.01 25.87 -9.87
N ASN A 302 -18.98 24.99 -10.87
CA ASN A 302 -18.36 25.29 -12.17
C ASN A 302 -19.34 25.29 -13.37
N GLY A 303 -20.53 24.75 -13.23
CA GLY A 303 -21.68 24.89 -14.17
C GLY A 303 -21.68 23.98 -15.38
N ASP A 304 -20.82 24.19 -16.39
CA ASP A 304 -20.88 23.47 -17.66
C ASP A 304 -20.22 22.11 -17.61
N ILE A 305 -21.04 21.05 -17.69
CA ILE A 305 -20.58 19.65 -17.65
C ILE A 305 -19.66 19.27 -18.82
N GLN A 306 -19.70 20.00 -19.92
CA GLN A 306 -18.84 19.76 -21.09
C GLN A 306 -17.38 20.09 -20.83
N LEU A 307 -17.09 20.88 -19.78
CA LEU A 307 -15.75 21.29 -19.35
C LEU A 307 -15.24 20.51 -18.13
N LEU A 308 -15.89 19.40 -17.79
CA LEU A 308 -15.54 18.59 -16.62
C LEU A 308 -14.06 18.17 -16.65
N ASP A 309 -13.57 17.72 -17.79
CA ASP A 309 -12.20 17.23 -18.00
C ASP A 309 -11.13 18.35 -17.86
N GLU A 310 -11.52 19.62 -17.95
CA GLU A 310 -10.60 20.72 -17.68
C GLU A 310 -10.40 21.00 -16.19
N LYS A 311 -11.38 20.61 -15.35
CA LYS A 311 -11.42 20.95 -13.93
C LYS A 311 -11.27 19.75 -12.99
N ILE A 312 -11.48 18.56 -13.49
CA ILE A 312 -11.44 17.31 -12.71
C ILE A 312 -10.45 16.35 -13.37
N ALA A 313 -9.59 15.74 -12.55
CA ALA A 313 -8.78 14.60 -12.91
C ALA A 313 -9.12 13.44 -11.95
N ILE A 314 -9.40 12.27 -12.48
CA ILE A 314 -9.65 11.07 -11.72
C ILE A 314 -8.52 10.08 -12.01
N HIS A 315 -7.82 9.65 -10.95
CA HIS A 315 -6.76 8.68 -11.06
C HIS A 315 -7.19 7.35 -10.46
N ILE A 316 -7.19 6.29 -11.26
CA ILE A 316 -7.51 4.94 -10.78
C ILE A 316 -6.24 4.19 -10.41
N ASN A 317 -6.17 3.79 -9.13
CA ASN A 317 -5.05 3.09 -8.54
C ASN A 317 -5.25 1.57 -8.69
N ASP A 318 -4.54 0.97 -9.65
CA ASP A 318 -4.78 -0.36 -10.19
C ASP A 318 -6.15 -0.49 -10.90
N THR A 319 -6.59 -1.71 -11.20
CA THR A 319 -7.87 -1.96 -11.91
C THR A 319 -9.10 -1.91 -11.00
N HIS A 320 -8.91 -1.86 -9.68
CA HIS A 320 -10.01 -1.87 -8.71
C HIS A 320 -11.07 -0.79 -8.97
N PRO A 321 -10.70 0.47 -9.30
CA PRO A 321 -11.69 1.53 -9.59
C PRO A 321 -12.02 1.69 -11.08
N THR A 322 -11.71 0.73 -11.94
CA THR A 322 -11.94 0.87 -13.39
C THR A 322 -13.39 1.15 -13.76
N LEU A 323 -14.33 0.75 -12.90
CA LEU A 323 -15.75 1.06 -13.08
C LEU A 323 -16.06 2.55 -13.08
N ALA A 324 -15.10 3.41 -12.73
CA ALA A 324 -15.20 4.86 -12.88
C ALA A 324 -15.45 5.28 -14.34
N ILE A 325 -14.93 4.51 -15.31
CA ILE A 325 -15.13 4.77 -16.75
C ILE A 325 -16.61 4.63 -17.13
N PRO A 326 -17.24 3.45 -17.01
CA PRO A 326 -18.63 3.30 -17.41
C PRO A 326 -19.59 4.05 -16.46
N GLU A 327 -19.25 4.30 -15.20
CA GLU A 327 -20.12 5.07 -14.31
C GLU A 327 -20.12 6.57 -14.68
N LEU A 328 -18.98 7.15 -15.03
CA LEU A 328 -18.95 8.52 -15.55
C LEU A 328 -19.71 8.61 -16.86
N MET A 329 -19.55 7.66 -17.78
CA MET A 329 -20.35 7.56 -18.99
C MET A 329 -21.83 7.52 -18.68
N ARG A 330 -22.28 6.67 -17.72
CA ARG A 330 -23.68 6.57 -17.33
C ARG A 330 -24.24 7.92 -16.89
N ILE A 331 -23.54 8.63 -16.04
CA ILE A 331 -23.99 9.95 -15.56
C ILE A 331 -24.07 10.95 -16.72
N LEU A 332 -23.03 11.00 -17.56
CA LEU A 332 -22.98 11.95 -18.69
C LEU A 332 -24.07 11.65 -19.75
N LEU A 333 -24.38 10.39 -20.00
CA LEU A 333 -25.40 9.96 -20.97
C LEU A 333 -26.82 10.07 -20.41
N ASP A 334 -27.05 9.44 -19.24
CA ASP A 334 -28.38 9.21 -18.73
C ASP A 334 -28.93 10.36 -17.90
N GLU A 335 -28.06 11.07 -17.15
CA GLU A 335 -28.46 12.16 -16.27
C GLU A 335 -28.21 13.55 -16.91
N GLU A 336 -27.06 13.71 -17.59
CA GLU A 336 -26.70 14.99 -18.22
C GLU A 336 -27.13 15.07 -19.69
N GLY A 337 -27.52 13.97 -20.28
CA GLY A 337 -28.09 13.94 -21.63
C GLY A 337 -27.13 14.24 -22.76
N LEU A 338 -25.82 14.08 -22.56
CA LEU A 338 -24.80 14.28 -23.60
C LEU A 338 -24.87 13.23 -24.70
N SER A 339 -24.29 13.56 -25.89
CA SER A 339 -24.05 12.53 -26.91
C SER A 339 -22.96 11.56 -26.46
N TRP A 340 -22.93 10.37 -27.06
CA TRP A 340 -21.91 9.36 -26.79
C TRP A 340 -20.49 9.91 -26.99
N GLU A 341 -20.27 10.61 -28.09
CA GLU A 341 -18.97 11.15 -28.47
C GLU A 341 -18.46 12.16 -27.44
N ASN A 342 -19.34 13.07 -26.99
CA ASN A 342 -18.98 14.05 -25.96
C ASN A 342 -18.72 13.41 -24.61
N ALA A 343 -19.59 12.48 -24.18
CA ALA A 343 -19.43 11.72 -22.94
C ALA A 343 -18.14 10.92 -22.94
N TRP A 344 -17.82 10.25 -24.05
CA TRP A 344 -16.60 9.46 -24.19
C TRP A 344 -15.34 10.32 -24.17
N ARG A 345 -15.32 11.42 -24.89
CA ARG A 345 -14.22 12.40 -24.88
C ARG A 345 -13.93 12.90 -23.45
N ILE A 346 -14.99 13.33 -22.75
CA ILE A 346 -14.86 13.82 -21.37
C ILE A 346 -14.35 12.72 -20.46
N THR A 347 -14.90 11.50 -20.55
CA THR A 347 -14.48 10.37 -19.72
C THR A 347 -13.03 10.02 -19.95
N GLN A 348 -12.59 9.87 -21.20
CA GLN A 348 -11.20 9.55 -21.50
C GLN A 348 -10.23 10.62 -20.99
N ASN A 349 -10.55 11.90 -21.17
CA ASN A 349 -9.67 13.00 -20.75
C ASN A 349 -9.63 13.17 -19.22
N THR A 350 -10.68 12.74 -18.52
CA THR A 350 -10.75 12.84 -17.05
C THR A 350 -9.98 11.72 -16.34
N ILE A 351 -9.94 10.52 -16.93
CA ILE A 351 -9.45 9.32 -16.24
C ILE A 351 -8.03 8.95 -16.67
N SER A 352 -7.20 8.62 -15.69
CA SER A 352 -5.86 8.08 -15.83
C SER A 352 -5.67 6.83 -14.98
N TYR A 353 -4.82 5.91 -15.42
CA TYR A 353 -4.66 4.58 -14.86
C TYR A 353 -3.21 4.27 -14.51
N THR A 354 -2.97 3.80 -13.30
CA THR A 354 -1.70 3.18 -12.89
C THR A 354 -1.85 1.68 -12.76
N ASN A 355 -1.02 0.93 -13.47
CA ASN A 355 -0.90 -0.51 -13.29
C ASN A 355 0.15 -0.82 -12.21
N HIS A 356 -0.20 -1.72 -11.28
CA HIS A 356 0.70 -2.19 -10.21
C HIS A 356 1.05 -3.67 -10.31
N THR A 357 0.62 -4.35 -11.36
CA THR A 357 0.67 -5.80 -11.48
C THR A 357 1.44 -6.23 -12.72
N ILE A 358 2.43 -7.13 -12.57
CA ILE A 358 3.13 -7.76 -13.69
C ILE A 358 2.54 -9.14 -14.01
N LEU A 359 1.94 -9.80 -13.02
CA LEU A 359 1.41 -11.15 -13.17
C LEU A 359 0.12 -11.12 -13.99
N ALA A 360 0.12 -11.71 -15.18
CA ALA A 360 -1.04 -11.75 -16.08
C ALA A 360 -2.27 -12.41 -15.42
N GLU A 361 -2.05 -13.44 -14.60
CA GLU A 361 -3.09 -14.13 -13.84
C GLU A 361 -3.74 -13.28 -12.75
N ALA A 362 -3.06 -12.23 -12.31
CA ALA A 362 -3.57 -11.30 -11.29
C ALA A 362 -4.31 -10.09 -11.88
N LEU A 363 -4.41 -9.98 -13.22
CA LEU A 363 -5.24 -8.98 -13.89
C LEU A 363 -6.72 -9.32 -13.69
N GLU A 364 -7.47 -8.39 -13.13
CA GLU A 364 -8.87 -8.61 -12.78
C GLU A 364 -9.75 -8.84 -14.01
N LYS A 365 -10.60 -9.86 -13.92
CA LYS A 365 -11.66 -10.14 -14.88
C LYS A 365 -12.89 -10.69 -14.17
N TRP A 366 -14.06 -10.28 -14.62
CA TRP A 366 -15.34 -10.65 -14.01
C TRP A 366 -16.19 -11.47 -14.97
N PRO A 367 -16.82 -12.60 -14.54
CA PRO A 367 -17.75 -13.35 -15.35
C PRO A 367 -18.89 -12.46 -15.85
N ILE A 368 -19.24 -12.56 -17.13
CA ILE A 368 -20.28 -11.72 -17.75
C ILE A 368 -21.61 -11.85 -17.02
N ASP A 369 -22.05 -13.06 -16.70
CA ASP A 369 -23.36 -13.28 -16.05
C ASP A 369 -23.42 -12.63 -14.66
N MET A 370 -22.34 -12.74 -13.89
CA MET A 370 -22.21 -12.06 -12.58
C MET A 370 -22.30 -10.55 -12.75
N PHE A 371 -21.52 -10.01 -13.69
CA PHE A 371 -21.45 -8.59 -13.95
C PHE A 371 -22.79 -8.03 -14.44
N LYS A 372 -23.39 -8.66 -15.44
CA LYS A 372 -24.67 -8.28 -16.02
C LYS A 372 -25.84 -8.35 -15.05
N GLY A 373 -25.84 -9.38 -14.19
CA GLY A 373 -26.83 -9.52 -13.13
C GLY A 373 -26.73 -8.46 -12.05
N LEU A 374 -25.51 -8.10 -11.66
CA LEU A 374 -25.26 -7.12 -10.60
C LEU A 374 -25.36 -5.67 -11.08
N LEU A 375 -24.86 -5.36 -12.27
CA LEU A 375 -24.69 -4.00 -12.81
C LEU A 375 -25.22 -3.88 -14.24
N PRO A 376 -26.54 -4.10 -14.46
CA PRO A 376 -27.09 -4.24 -15.82
C PRO A 376 -26.84 -3.00 -16.70
N ARG A 377 -27.00 -1.77 -16.17
CA ARG A 377 -26.78 -0.56 -16.99
C ARG A 377 -25.29 -0.34 -17.29
N ILE A 378 -24.43 -0.60 -16.32
CA ILE A 378 -22.97 -0.48 -16.48
C ILE A 378 -22.47 -1.49 -17.50
N TYR A 379 -23.01 -2.73 -17.48
CA TYR A 379 -22.68 -3.74 -18.50
C TYR A 379 -23.06 -3.28 -19.91
N MET A 380 -24.26 -2.74 -20.12
CA MET A 380 -24.69 -2.20 -21.43
C MET A 380 -23.73 -1.12 -21.96
N ILE A 381 -23.23 -0.26 -21.07
CA ILE A 381 -22.26 0.77 -21.45
C ILE A 381 -20.91 0.14 -21.82
N ILE A 382 -20.43 -0.84 -21.05
CA ILE A 382 -19.18 -1.55 -21.36
C ILE A 382 -19.31 -2.32 -22.67
N GLU A 383 -20.47 -2.94 -22.94
CA GLU A 383 -20.76 -3.65 -24.18
C GLU A 383 -20.66 -2.69 -25.37
N GLU A 384 -21.26 -1.53 -25.30
CA GLU A 384 -21.18 -0.49 -26.34
C GLU A 384 -19.75 0.05 -26.52
N ILE A 385 -19.01 0.27 -25.42
CA ILE A 385 -17.58 0.65 -25.49
C ILE A 385 -16.79 -0.45 -26.21
N ASN A 386 -17.04 -1.71 -25.87
CA ASN A 386 -16.36 -2.85 -26.49
C ASN A 386 -16.68 -2.98 -27.98
N GLU A 387 -17.93 -2.81 -28.39
CA GLU A 387 -18.34 -2.88 -29.79
C GLU A 387 -17.63 -1.80 -30.62
N ARG A 388 -17.70 -0.55 -30.21
CA ARG A 388 -17.02 0.56 -30.90
C ARG A 388 -15.51 0.38 -30.95
N TYR A 389 -14.92 -0.09 -29.86
CA TYR A 389 -13.49 -0.37 -29.81
C TYR A 389 -13.10 -1.54 -30.69
N CYS A 390 -13.87 -2.62 -30.72
CA CYS A 390 -13.62 -3.75 -31.62
C CYS A 390 -13.79 -3.36 -33.09
N GLU A 391 -14.72 -2.45 -33.43
CA GLU A 391 -14.83 -1.88 -34.79
C GLU A 391 -13.57 -1.12 -35.19
N GLU A 392 -13.01 -0.27 -34.29
CA GLU A 392 -11.72 0.41 -34.51
C GLU A 392 -10.59 -0.59 -34.77
N LEU A 393 -10.50 -1.64 -33.92
CA LEU A 393 -9.49 -2.70 -34.05
C LEU A 393 -9.65 -3.46 -35.37
N TRP A 394 -10.89 -3.75 -35.76
CA TRP A 394 -11.21 -4.46 -36.97
C TRP A 394 -10.74 -3.70 -38.21
N ASN A 395 -11.01 -2.42 -38.26
CA ASN A 395 -10.59 -1.55 -39.35
C ASN A 395 -9.06 -1.43 -39.43
N LYS A 396 -8.34 -1.53 -38.30
CA LYS A 396 -6.88 -1.40 -38.24
C LYS A 396 -6.14 -2.72 -38.44
N TYR A 397 -6.70 -3.82 -37.96
CA TYR A 397 -6.05 -5.14 -37.91
C TYR A 397 -6.85 -6.20 -38.67
N VAL A 398 -7.22 -5.91 -39.91
CA VAL A 398 -8.02 -6.81 -40.77
C VAL A 398 -7.43 -8.22 -40.80
N GLY A 399 -8.24 -9.22 -40.45
CA GLY A 399 -7.85 -10.63 -40.48
C GLY A 399 -7.00 -11.10 -39.27
N GLN A 400 -6.67 -10.23 -38.32
CA GLN A 400 -5.88 -10.59 -37.13
C GLN A 400 -6.79 -10.89 -35.93
N TRP A 401 -7.66 -11.88 -36.08
CA TRP A 401 -8.69 -12.24 -35.07
C TRP A 401 -8.14 -12.46 -33.66
N ASP A 402 -7.04 -13.21 -33.54
CA ASP A 402 -6.42 -13.51 -32.24
C ASP A 402 -5.97 -12.25 -31.50
N LYS A 403 -5.45 -11.26 -32.26
CA LYS A 403 -5.03 -9.97 -31.69
C LYS A 403 -6.24 -9.17 -31.22
N ILE A 404 -7.28 -9.08 -32.04
CA ILE A 404 -8.54 -8.38 -31.68
C ILE A 404 -9.15 -9.03 -30.44
N SER A 405 -9.20 -10.38 -30.39
CA SER A 405 -9.71 -11.12 -29.24
C SER A 405 -8.93 -10.85 -27.96
N ARG A 406 -7.59 -10.80 -28.00
CA ARG A 406 -6.78 -10.46 -26.82
C ARG A 406 -7.00 -9.02 -26.34
N MET A 407 -7.22 -8.08 -27.27
CA MET A 407 -7.39 -6.66 -26.97
C MET A 407 -8.82 -6.31 -26.56
N SER A 408 -9.84 -7.12 -26.92
CA SER A 408 -11.23 -6.84 -26.58
C SER A 408 -11.45 -6.71 -25.06
N ILE A 409 -12.37 -5.85 -24.67
CA ILE A 409 -12.77 -5.64 -23.25
C ILE A 409 -13.62 -6.83 -22.79
N ILE A 410 -14.52 -7.29 -23.65
CA ILE A 410 -15.35 -8.47 -23.39
C ILE A 410 -14.82 -9.62 -24.25
N GLY A 411 -14.49 -10.72 -23.62
CA GLY A 411 -14.00 -11.90 -24.31
C GLY A 411 -13.87 -13.12 -23.38
N ASP A 412 -13.95 -14.32 -23.94
CA ASP A 412 -13.86 -15.61 -23.24
C ASP A 412 -14.81 -15.74 -22.03
N GLY A 413 -15.98 -15.10 -22.08
CA GLY A 413 -16.97 -15.12 -21.00
C GLY A 413 -16.67 -14.13 -19.85
N TYR A 414 -15.73 -13.20 -20.04
CA TYR A 414 -15.31 -12.25 -19.00
C TYR A 414 -15.30 -10.80 -19.49
N VAL A 415 -15.48 -9.88 -18.56
CA VAL A 415 -15.14 -8.46 -18.68
C VAL A 415 -13.71 -8.28 -18.14
N ARG A 416 -12.80 -7.82 -18.97
CA ARG A 416 -11.36 -7.65 -18.67
C ARG A 416 -11.08 -6.22 -18.22
N MET A 417 -10.83 -6.04 -16.94
CA MET A 417 -10.77 -4.72 -16.34
C MET A 417 -9.55 -3.90 -16.79
N ALA A 418 -8.40 -4.53 -16.95
CA ALA A 418 -7.19 -3.83 -17.45
C ALA A 418 -7.39 -3.30 -18.89
N ASN A 419 -8.06 -4.08 -19.76
CA ASN A 419 -8.37 -3.65 -21.12
C ASN A 419 -9.29 -2.44 -21.11
N LEU A 420 -10.34 -2.47 -20.29
CA LEU A 420 -11.25 -1.32 -20.12
C LEU A 420 -10.49 -0.09 -19.58
N ALA A 421 -9.63 -0.27 -18.60
CA ALA A 421 -8.83 0.82 -18.00
C ALA A 421 -7.93 1.49 -19.05
N ILE A 422 -7.25 0.71 -19.90
CA ILE A 422 -6.37 1.24 -20.96
C ILE A 422 -7.17 1.98 -22.02
N VAL A 423 -8.30 1.42 -22.44
CA VAL A 423 -9.12 2.01 -23.50
C VAL A 423 -9.77 3.31 -23.02
N GLY A 424 -10.29 3.32 -21.79
CA GLY A 424 -11.05 4.44 -21.23
C GLY A 424 -10.23 5.52 -20.51
N SER A 425 -8.91 5.44 -20.50
CA SER A 425 -8.03 6.45 -19.91
C SER A 425 -7.14 7.15 -20.95
N HIS A 426 -6.70 8.39 -20.66
CA HIS A 426 -5.74 9.10 -21.52
C HIS A 426 -4.30 8.75 -21.21
N SER A 427 -4.01 8.24 -20.02
CA SER A 427 -2.67 7.88 -19.56
C SER A 427 -2.66 6.55 -18.82
N VAL A 428 -1.67 5.73 -19.11
CA VAL A 428 -1.37 4.45 -18.47
C VAL A 428 0.08 4.50 -18.00
N ASN A 429 0.34 4.39 -16.70
CA ASN A 429 1.70 4.35 -16.23
C ASN A 429 2.04 3.06 -15.48
N GLY A 430 3.29 2.64 -15.65
CA GLY A 430 3.94 1.70 -14.74
C GLY A 430 4.58 2.45 -13.56
N VAL A 431 5.12 1.69 -12.59
CA VAL A 431 5.56 2.20 -11.28
C VAL A 431 7.07 2.05 -11.02
N ALA A 432 7.82 1.59 -12.02
CA ALA A 432 9.27 1.56 -12.11
C ALA A 432 9.68 1.44 -13.58
N LYS A 433 10.92 1.81 -13.92
CA LYS A 433 11.42 1.75 -15.32
C LYS A 433 11.28 0.35 -15.91
N LEU A 434 11.80 -0.69 -15.22
CA LEU A 434 11.69 -2.08 -15.67
C LEU A 434 10.24 -2.51 -15.84
N HIS A 435 9.38 -2.20 -14.87
CA HIS A 435 7.95 -2.52 -14.94
C HIS A 435 7.31 -1.93 -16.19
N THR A 436 7.53 -0.65 -16.43
CA THR A 436 6.99 0.04 -17.61
C THR A 436 7.46 -0.58 -18.92
N GLU A 437 8.74 -1.00 -19.00
CA GLU A 437 9.26 -1.68 -20.18
C GLU A 437 8.64 -3.08 -20.37
N ILE A 438 8.37 -3.81 -19.27
CA ILE A 438 7.65 -5.10 -19.34
C ILE A 438 6.22 -4.89 -19.85
N LEU A 439 5.51 -3.87 -19.35
CA LEU A 439 4.18 -3.53 -19.85
C LEU A 439 4.19 -3.24 -21.35
N LYS A 440 5.13 -2.39 -21.82
CA LYS A 440 5.24 -1.99 -23.23
C LYS A 440 5.65 -3.12 -24.17
N LYS A 441 6.57 -4.00 -23.74
CA LYS A 441 7.18 -5.01 -24.60
C LYS A 441 6.49 -6.38 -24.53
N LYS A 442 5.75 -6.65 -23.44
CA LYS A 442 5.18 -7.96 -23.18
C LYS A 442 3.71 -7.90 -22.80
N GLU A 443 3.39 -7.51 -21.56
CA GLU A 443 2.07 -7.70 -20.98
C GLU A 443 0.95 -6.90 -21.67
N MET A 444 1.25 -5.67 -22.12
CA MET A 444 0.33 -4.76 -22.79
C MET A 444 0.85 -4.31 -24.16
N SER A 445 1.72 -5.12 -24.78
CA SER A 445 2.40 -4.74 -26.02
C SER A 445 1.44 -4.39 -27.16
N ASP A 446 0.35 -5.16 -27.34
CA ASP A 446 -0.65 -4.88 -28.37
C ASP A 446 -1.28 -3.49 -28.18
N PHE A 447 -1.57 -3.11 -26.93
CA PHE A 447 -2.09 -1.77 -26.60
C PHE A 447 -1.03 -0.67 -26.76
N TYR A 448 0.22 -0.94 -26.38
CA TYR A 448 1.31 0.00 -26.57
C TYR A 448 1.55 0.30 -28.06
N TYR A 449 1.50 -0.69 -28.93
CA TYR A 449 1.60 -0.47 -30.38
C TYR A 449 0.42 0.32 -30.93
N LEU A 450 -0.77 0.19 -30.33
CA LEU A 450 -1.96 0.96 -30.74
C LEU A 450 -1.93 2.39 -30.24
N TYR A 451 -1.55 2.58 -28.96
CA TYR A 451 -1.59 3.85 -28.24
C TYR A 451 -0.27 4.17 -27.52
N PRO A 452 0.86 4.33 -28.25
CA PRO A 452 2.18 4.48 -27.63
C PRO A 452 2.27 5.71 -26.72
N SER A 453 1.56 6.79 -27.03
CA SER A 453 1.55 8.03 -26.27
C SER A 453 0.87 7.92 -24.88
N LYS A 454 0.01 6.94 -24.69
CA LYS A 454 -0.63 6.70 -23.37
C LYS A 454 0.35 6.16 -22.34
N PHE A 455 1.37 5.37 -22.75
CA PHE A 455 2.23 4.63 -21.85
C PHE A 455 3.43 5.43 -21.36
N ASN A 456 3.55 5.59 -20.06
CA ASN A 456 4.67 6.29 -19.44
C ASN A 456 5.09 5.65 -18.12
N ASN A 457 6.24 6.07 -17.57
CA ASN A 457 6.75 5.63 -16.27
C ASN A 457 6.57 6.74 -15.23
N LYS A 458 6.09 6.35 -14.05
CA LYS A 458 6.14 7.15 -12.84
C LYS A 458 6.67 6.28 -11.72
N THR A 459 7.99 6.31 -11.51
CA THR A 459 8.60 5.53 -10.44
C THR A 459 8.01 5.90 -9.09
N ASN A 460 7.60 4.90 -8.32
CA ASN A 460 7.02 5.09 -7.00
C ASN A 460 7.93 5.90 -6.08
N GLY A 461 7.35 6.42 -5.02
CA GLY A 461 8.06 7.13 -3.98
C GLY A 461 7.38 6.98 -2.62
N ILE A 462 8.06 7.45 -1.59
CA ILE A 462 7.61 7.39 -0.20
C ILE A 462 7.65 8.80 0.41
N THR A 463 6.75 9.09 1.35
CA THR A 463 6.85 10.34 2.11
C THR A 463 8.00 10.27 3.12
N HIS A 464 9.00 11.16 2.95
CA HIS A 464 10.12 11.28 3.87
C HIS A 464 9.67 11.88 5.22
N ARG A 465 8.54 12.61 5.27
CA ARG A 465 7.98 13.14 6.52
C ARG A 465 7.68 12.02 7.51
N ARG A 466 6.95 10.99 7.13
CA ARG A 466 6.74 9.82 7.98
C ARG A 466 7.99 8.94 8.09
N TRP A 467 8.62 8.58 6.96
CA TRP A 467 9.63 7.52 6.91
C TRP A 467 11.05 7.96 7.28
N LEU A 468 11.28 9.27 7.46
CA LEU A 468 12.54 9.83 7.96
C LEU A 468 12.27 10.75 9.15
N LEU A 469 11.62 11.90 8.94
CA LEU A 469 11.49 12.94 9.96
C LEU A 469 10.83 12.42 11.25
N ARG A 470 9.74 11.67 11.12
CA ARG A 470 9.01 11.10 12.26
C ARG A 470 9.62 9.82 12.78
N SER A 471 9.93 8.85 11.91
CA SER A 471 10.37 7.52 12.32
C SER A 471 11.80 7.47 12.83
N ASN A 472 12.66 8.40 12.39
CA ASN A 472 14.08 8.47 12.73
C ASN A 472 14.56 9.89 13.06
N PRO A 473 14.03 10.51 14.14
CA PRO A 473 14.29 11.91 14.45
C PRO A 473 15.78 12.21 14.74
N LYS A 474 16.55 11.23 15.24
CA LYS A 474 17.99 11.41 15.47
C LYS A 474 18.78 11.45 14.17
N LEU A 475 18.41 10.63 13.17
CA LEU A 475 18.99 10.74 11.83
C LEU A 475 18.60 12.06 11.17
N THR A 476 17.34 12.48 11.32
CA THR A 476 16.88 13.80 10.85
C THR A 476 17.74 14.92 11.43
N GLN A 477 18.01 14.89 12.74
CA GLN A 477 18.84 15.90 13.39
C GLN A 477 20.30 15.88 12.89
N LEU A 478 20.87 14.68 12.66
CA LEU A 478 22.21 14.57 12.06
C LEU A 478 22.25 15.22 10.67
N LEU A 479 21.22 14.99 9.86
CA LEU A 479 21.12 15.60 8.52
C LEU A 479 20.98 17.12 8.62
N ILE A 480 20.13 17.62 9.51
CA ILE A 480 20.01 19.09 9.76
C ILE A 480 21.34 19.68 10.18
N ASP A 481 22.06 19.05 11.11
CA ASP A 481 23.36 19.52 11.62
C ASP A 481 24.46 19.56 10.52
N THR A 482 24.34 18.70 9.50
CA THR A 482 25.39 18.52 8.48
C THR A 482 25.10 19.22 7.16
N ILE A 483 23.83 19.20 6.70
CA ILE A 483 23.41 19.74 5.39
C ILE A 483 22.30 20.80 5.48
N GLY A 484 21.83 21.15 6.69
CA GLY A 484 20.74 22.11 6.89
C GLY A 484 19.36 21.49 6.64
N GLU A 485 18.30 22.32 6.68
CA GLU A 485 16.90 21.90 6.66
C GLU A 485 16.30 21.81 5.24
N SER A 486 17.02 22.18 4.18
CA SER A 486 16.47 22.29 2.82
C SER A 486 15.87 20.97 2.31
N PHE A 487 16.46 19.82 2.68
CA PHE A 487 15.97 18.51 2.28
C PHE A 487 14.56 18.18 2.76
N ILE A 488 14.06 18.88 3.78
CA ILE A 488 12.69 18.69 4.29
C ILE A 488 11.66 19.10 3.25
N LYS A 489 11.92 20.20 2.53
CA LYS A 489 11.05 20.71 1.43
C LYS A 489 11.54 20.27 0.05
N HIS A 490 12.81 19.96 -0.09
CA HIS A 490 13.47 19.53 -1.31
C HIS A 490 14.23 18.23 -1.06
N PRO A 491 13.57 17.08 -1.02
CA PRO A 491 14.18 15.79 -0.60
C PRO A 491 15.43 15.39 -1.39
N THR A 492 15.56 15.85 -2.65
CA THR A 492 16.76 15.64 -3.46
C THR A 492 18.02 16.26 -2.88
N ASP A 493 17.88 17.29 -2.01
CA ASP A 493 19.03 17.91 -1.33
C ASP A 493 19.70 16.97 -0.32
N LEU A 494 19.11 15.83 -0.01
CA LEU A 494 19.77 14.74 0.74
C LEU A 494 21.09 14.32 0.07
N GLU A 495 21.23 14.49 -1.25
CA GLU A 495 22.47 14.19 -1.98
C GLU A 495 23.68 14.93 -1.42
N ASN A 496 23.50 16.13 -0.86
CA ASN A 496 24.57 16.91 -0.22
C ASN A 496 25.21 16.16 0.96
N PHE A 497 24.50 15.18 1.56
CA PHE A 497 25.04 14.37 2.65
C PHE A 497 26.20 13.49 2.20
N ALA A 498 26.29 13.14 0.93
CA ALA A 498 27.41 12.38 0.38
C ALA A 498 28.76 13.08 0.61
N ASN A 499 28.80 14.43 0.60
CA ASN A 499 29.99 15.22 0.83
C ASN A 499 30.49 15.21 2.30
N GLN A 500 29.69 14.70 3.23
CA GLN A 500 29.99 14.64 4.65
C GLN A 500 30.54 13.26 5.07
N LEU A 501 30.57 12.28 4.17
CA LEU A 501 30.89 10.89 4.49
C LEU A 501 32.39 10.60 4.62
N ASP A 502 33.27 11.58 4.37
CA ASP A 502 34.70 11.49 4.68
C ASP A 502 35.00 11.85 6.15
N ASP A 503 34.03 12.49 6.84
CA ASP A 503 34.18 12.82 8.26
C ASP A 503 33.83 11.60 9.13
N LYS A 504 34.85 11.07 9.80
CA LYS A 504 34.72 9.95 10.76
C LYS A 504 33.75 10.23 11.89
N THR A 505 33.56 11.49 12.27
CA THR A 505 32.57 11.88 13.31
C THR A 505 31.15 11.64 12.84
N VAL A 506 30.89 11.96 11.59
CA VAL A 506 29.58 11.71 10.95
C VAL A 506 29.32 10.21 10.87
N LEU A 507 30.30 9.41 10.39
CA LEU A 507 30.18 7.95 10.32
C LEU A 507 29.93 7.34 11.70
N LYS A 508 30.66 7.81 12.73
CA LYS A 508 30.44 7.33 14.10
C LYS A 508 29.03 7.64 14.61
N ARG A 509 28.54 8.88 14.39
CA ARG A 509 27.17 9.27 14.76
C ARG A 509 26.12 8.41 14.04
N LEU A 510 26.31 8.10 12.75
CA LEU A 510 25.43 7.18 12.02
C LEU A 510 25.34 5.80 12.72
N GLY A 511 26.48 5.24 13.11
CA GLY A 511 26.54 3.98 13.84
C GLY A 511 25.85 4.03 15.20
N GLU A 512 26.02 5.12 15.95
CA GLU A 512 25.39 5.34 17.26
C GLU A 512 23.85 5.43 17.11
N ILE A 513 23.36 6.19 16.13
CA ILE A 513 21.92 6.33 15.83
C ILE A 513 21.33 4.96 15.45
N LYS A 514 22.02 4.20 14.61
CA LYS A 514 21.60 2.84 14.24
C LYS A 514 21.50 1.94 15.47
N LYS A 515 22.48 1.97 16.34
CA LYS A 515 22.49 1.18 17.57
C LYS A 515 21.31 1.51 18.49
N GLU A 516 21.00 2.77 18.70
CA GLU A 516 19.84 3.18 19.50
C GLU A 516 18.50 2.73 18.90
N ASN A 517 18.35 2.80 17.58
CA ASN A 517 17.18 2.27 16.89
C ASN A 517 17.07 0.75 17.06
N LYS A 518 18.18 0.03 17.03
CA LYS A 518 18.22 -1.42 17.30
C LYS A 518 17.83 -1.74 18.73
N GLU A 519 18.29 -0.96 19.71
CA GLU A 519 17.91 -1.10 21.13
C GLU A 519 16.41 -0.86 21.33
N ARG A 520 15.84 0.17 20.66
CA ARG A 520 14.40 0.44 20.69
C ARG A 520 13.59 -0.73 20.14
N LEU A 521 14.01 -1.30 19.01
CA LEU A 521 13.35 -2.46 18.41
C LEU A 521 13.54 -3.72 19.26
N ALA A 522 14.72 -3.94 19.83
CA ALA A 522 14.99 -5.08 20.71
C ALA A 522 14.07 -5.09 21.94
N ASN A 523 13.84 -3.91 22.52
CA ASN A 523 12.89 -3.73 23.63
C ASN A 523 11.46 -4.07 23.21
N GLU A 524 11.04 -3.67 22.00
CA GLU A 524 9.71 -3.99 21.46
C GLU A 524 9.55 -5.50 21.24
N ILE A 525 10.56 -6.15 20.65
CA ILE A 525 10.59 -7.61 20.44
C ILE A 525 10.52 -8.34 21.79
N TYR A 526 11.28 -7.89 22.78
CA TYR A 526 11.24 -8.48 24.11
C TYR A 526 9.87 -8.32 24.79
N ARG A 527 9.24 -7.14 24.66
CA ARG A 527 7.90 -6.88 25.21
C ARG A 527 6.84 -7.79 24.57
N SER A 528 6.86 -7.92 23.25
CA SER A 528 5.83 -8.65 22.50
C SER A 528 6.07 -10.14 22.42
N LYS A 529 7.32 -10.60 22.27
CA LYS A 529 7.68 -12.01 22.01
C LYS A 529 8.46 -12.69 23.14
N LYS A 530 8.96 -11.94 24.12
CA LYS A 530 9.86 -12.43 25.18
C LYS A 530 11.17 -13.04 24.63
N ILE A 531 11.59 -12.59 23.44
CA ILE A 531 12.85 -13.00 22.82
C ILE A 531 13.87 -11.88 23.04
N SER A 532 14.99 -12.22 23.67
CA SER A 532 16.13 -11.34 23.78
C SER A 532 17.00 -11.46 22.53
N ILE A 533 17.37 -10.32 21.95
CA ILE A 533 18.26 -10.25 20.78
C ILE A 533 19.48 -9.39 21.06
N ASP A 534 20.61 -9.75 20.45
CA ASP A 534 21.83 -8.97 20.55
C ASP A 534 21.78 -7.77 19.61
N THR A 535 21.82 -6.57 20.13
CA THR A 535 21.83 -5.33 19.34
C THR A 535 23.14 -5.07 18.61
N ASN A 536 24.20 -5.86 18.85
CA ASN A 536 25.44 -5.82 18.06
C ASN A 536 25.37 -6.80 16.85
N SER A 537 24.40 -7.71 16.81
CA SER A 537 24.18 -8.59 15.65
C SER A 537 23.71 -7.81 14.42
N ILE A 538 23.95 -8.29 13.23
CA ILE A 538 23.36 -7.72 12.01
C ILE A 538 21.83 -7.94 12.07
N PHE A 539 21.04 -6.86 11.96
CA PHE A 539 19.59 -6.95 11.81
C PHE A 539 19.24 -7.12 10.33
N ASP A 540 18.97 -8.36 9.96
CA ASP A 540 18.63 -8.83 8.61
C ASP A 540 17.11 -8.91 8.49
N VAL A 541 16.50 -8.04 7.68
CA VAL A 541 15.08 -7.73 7.77
C VAL A 541 14.34 -8.02 6.46
N GLN A 542 13.30 -8.85 6.53
CA GLN A 542 12.36 -9.12 5.43
C GLN A 542 10.91 -8.92 5.90
N ILE A 543 10.41 -7.69 5.78
CA ILE A 543 9.07 -7.30 6.22
C ILE A 543 8.20 -6.90 5.02
N LYS A 544 7.35 -7.79 4.58
CA LYS A 544 6.45 -7.62 3.42
C LYS A 544 5.39 -8.72 3.42
N ARG A 545 4.30 -8.54 2.64
CA ARG A 545 3.31 -9.59 2.43
C ARG A 545 3.99 -10.93 2.14
N ILE A 546 3.54 -11.99 2.79
CA ILE A 546 4.08 -13.34 2.53
C ILE A 546 3.48 -13.84 1.22
N HIS A 547 4.35 -14.16 0.28
CA HIS A 547 3.96 -14.62 -1.05
C HIS A 547 5.13 -15.36 -1.72
N ALA A 548 4.85 -16.40 -2.50
CA ALA A 548 5.88 -17.23 -3.12
C ALA A 548 6.89 -16.41 -3.94
N TYR A 549 6.44 -15.47 -4.78
CA TYR A 549 7.35 -14.67 -5.61
C TYR A 549 8.25 -13.71 -4.80
N LYS A 550 7.90 -13.35 -3.56
CA LYS A 550 8.73 -12.53 -2.66
C LYS A 550 9.81 -13.34 -1.97
N ARG A 551 9.75 -14.64 -2.10
CA ARG A 551 10.77 -15.64 -1.77
C ARG A 551 11.24 -15.63 -0.31
N GLN A 552 10.33 -15.43 0.65
CA GLN A 552 10.64 -15.67 2.06
C GLN A 552 11.18 -17.10 2.28
N THR A 553 10.74 -18.05 1.45
CA THR A 553 11.25 -19.43 1.43
C THR A 553 12.76 -19.46 1.13
N LEU A 554 13.27 -18.67 0.16
CA LEU A 554 14.71 -18.61 -0.15
C LEU A 554 15.53 -18.18 1.08
N ASN A 555 15.08 -17.12 1.76
CA ASN A 555 15.73 -16.66 2.98
C ASN A 555 15.66 -17.71 4.10
N CYS A 556 14.51 -18.37 4.26
CA CYS A 556 14.34 -19.44 5.24
C CYS A 556 15.28 -20.64 4.96
N LEU A 557 15.39 -21.09 3.70
CA LEU A 557 16.32 -22.17 3.32
C LEU A 557 17.79 -21.79 3.62
N ARG A 558 18.16 -20.55 3.38
CA ARG A 558 19.50 -20.04 3.72
C ARG A 558 19.72 -20.07 5.24
N ILE A 559 18.75 -19.67 6.05
CA ILE A 559 18.83 -19.73 7.50
C ILE A 559 18.98 -21.18 7.98
N MET A 560 18.26 -22.12 7.37
CA MET A 560 18.37 -23.55 7.65
C MET A 560 19.77 -24.08 7.31
N ASP A 561 20.37 -23.67 6.17
CA ASP A 561 21.74 -24.07 5.81
C ASP A 561 22.77 -23.50 6.81
N LEU A 562 22.64 -22.23 7.18
CA LEU A 562 23.51 -21.61 8.16
C LEU A 562 23.41 -22.29 9.54
N TYR A 563 22.19 -22.63 9.96
CA TYR A 563 21.97 -23.39 11.20
C TYR A 563 22.65 -24.75 11.13
N ASN A 564 22.53 -25.48 10.02
CA ASN A 564 23.21 -26.76 9.84
C ASN A 564 24.73 -26.63 9.97
N LYS A 565 25.32 -25.62 9.34
CA LYS A 565 26.76 -25.32 9.43
C LYS A 565 27.20 -25.01 10.86
N LEU A 566 26.42 -24.25 11.61
CA LEU A 566 26.73 -23.89 12.99
C LEU A 566 26.59 -25.08 13.94
N VAL A 567 25.65 -25.99 13.72
CA VAL A 567 25.54 -27.22 14.50
C VAL A 567 26.74 -28.12 14.26
N GLU A 568 27.27 -28.20 13.05
CA GLU A 568 28.48 -28.97 12.71
C GLU A 568 29.76 -28.30 13.21
N ASN A 569 29.82 -26.98 13.15
CA ASN A 569 30.94 -26.17 13.61
C ASN A 569 30.47 -24.95 14.42
N PRO A 570 30.25 -25.12 15.75
CA PRO A 570 29.84 -24.01 16.61
C PRO A 570 30.83 -22.85 16.68
N ASN A 571 32.08 -23.07 16.28
CA ASN A 571 33.14 -22.06 16.26
C ASN A 571 33.28 -21.35 14.89
N LEU A 572 32.36 -21.58 13.97
CA LEU A 572 32.35 -20.90 12.66
C LEU A 572 32.45 -19.36 12.84
N ASP A 573 33.43 -18.74 12.20
CA ASP A 573 33.67 -17.29 12.28
C ASP A 573 32.62 -16.54 11.44
N ILE A 574 31.51 -16.20 12.08
CA ILE A 574 30.44 -15.36 11.51
C ILE A 574 30.14 -14.20 12.45
N ILE A 575 29.69 -13.11 11.88
CA ILE A 575 29.11 -12.02 12.67
C ILE A 575 27.72 -12.47 13.15
N PRO A 576 27.41 -12.30 14.44
CA PRO A 576 26.06 -12.61 14.93
C PRO A 576 24.97 -11.95 14.10
N ARG A 577 23.87 -12.66 13.86
CA ARG A 577 22.79 -12.18 12.99
C ARG A 577 21.42 -12.44 13.58
N THR A 578 20.57 -11.43 13.55
CA THR A 578 19.15 -11.51 13.90
C THR A 578 18.30 -11.36 12.66
N PHE A 579 17.62 -12.45 12.28
CA PHE A 579 16.69 -12.46 11.15
C PHE A 579 15.32 -12.03 11.63
N ILE A 580 14.78 -10.97 11.03
CA ILE A 580 13.49 -10.38 11.42
C ILE A 580 12.53 -10.47 10.26
N PHE A 581 11.48 -11.27 10.45
CA PHE A 581 10.38 -11.40 9.51
C PHE A 581 9.12 -10.75 10.06
N ALA A 582 8.32 -10.17 9.18
CA ALA A 582 6.96 -9.75 9.45
C ALA A 582 6.15 -9.67 8.14
N GLY A 583 4.87 -9.95 8.21
CA GLY A 583 3.98 -9.87 7.06
C GLY A 583 2.79 -10.80 7.19
N LYS A 584 1.70 -10.42 6.51
CA LYS A 584 0.46 -11.19 6.47
C LYS A 584 0.43 -12.05 5.19
N ALA A 585 -0.09 -13.26 5.29
CA ALA A 585 -0.50 -14.09 4.15
C ALA A 585 -1.98 -13.84 3.87
N ALA A 586 -2.40 -13.85 2.61
CA ALA A 586 -3.82 -13.82 2.28
C ALA A 586 -4.52 -15.06 2.91
N PRO A 587 -5.74 -14.93 3.45
CA PRO A 587 -6.41 -16.00 4.20
C PRO A 587 -6.51 -17.33 3.45
N GLY A 588 -6.82 -17.30 2.15
CA GLY A 588 -6.90 -18.49 1.29
C GLY A 588 -5.57 -18.97 0.72
N TYR A 589 -4.45 -18.28 0.97
CA TYR A 589 -3.16 -18.63 0.36
C TYR A 589 -2.35 -19.59 1.26
N TYR A 590 -2.71 -20.87 1.22
CA TYR A 590 -2.15 -21.90 2.09
C TYR A 590 -0.63 -22.02 2.02
N LEU A 591 -0.01 -21.95 0.83
CA LEU A 591 1.45 -22.02 0.70
C LEU A 591 2.14 -20.88 1.46
N ALA A 592 1.59 -19.68 1.41
CA ALA A 592 2.11 -18.54 2.17
C ALA A 592 1.91 -18.71 3.68
N LYS A 593 0.77 -19.25 4.11
CA LYS A 593 0.52 -19.58 5.53
C LYS A 593 1.48 -20.65 6.03
N ASN A 594 1.75 -21.68 5.23
CA ASN A 594 2.76 -22.70 5.54
C ASN A 594 4.17 -22.13 5.60
N THR A 595 4.48 -21.11 4.80
CA THR A 595 5.77 -20.40 4.87
C THR A 595 5.92 -19.66 6.21
N ILE A 596 4.87 -19.00 6.71
CA ILE A 596 4.87 -18.40 8.05
C ILE A 596 5.15 -19.45 9.11
N GLU A 597 4.45 -20.57 9.05
CA GLU A 597 4.65 -21.66 10.00
C GLU A 597 6.07 -22.22 9.96
N LEU A 598 6.62 -22.44 8.75
CA LEU A 598 8.01 -22.87 8.60
C LEU A 598 8.98 -21.90 9.28
N ILE A 599 8.84 -20.59 9.01
CA ILE A 599 9.70 -19.57 9.64
C ILE A 599 9.60 -19.64 11.16
N CYS A 600 8.40 -19.77 11.70
CA CYS A 600 8.18 -19.86 13.15
C CYS A 600 8.78 -21.14 13.75
N ARG A 601 8.62 -22.30 13.11
CA ARG A 601 9.21 -23.57 13.59
C ARG A 601 10.74 -23.58 13.49
N VAL A 602 11.29 -22.98 12.44
CA VAL A 602 12.74 -22.76 12.31
C VAL A 602 13.22 -21.84 13.43
N ALA A 603 12.47 -20.77 13.73
CA ALA A 603 12.78 -19.86 14.83
C ALA A 603 12.78 -20.57 16.18
N GLU A 604 11.74 -21.35 16.49
CA GLU A 604 11.68 -22.16 17.72
C GLU A 604 12.87 -23.10 17.86
N THR A 605 13.23 -23.80 16.77
CA THR A 605 14.36 -24.75 16.76
C THR A 605 15.69 -24.02 17.03
N ILE A 606 15.96 -22.96 16.30
CA ILE A 606 17.23 -22.21 16.36
C ILE A 606 17.39 -21.48 17.68
N ASN A 607 16.34 -20.76 18.11
CA ASN A 607 16.42 -19.89 19.28
C ASN A 607 16.60 -20.67 20.60
N ASN A 608 16.22 -21.96 20.61
CA ASN A 608 16.37 -22.84 21.78
C ASN A 608 17.61 -23.77 21.72
N ASP A 609 18.36 -23.76 20.61
CA ASP A 609 19.54 -24.62 20.46
C ASP A 609 20.83 -23.93 20.94
N LYS A 610 21.35 -24.36 22.08
CA LYS A 610 22.58 -23.84 22.66
C LYS A 610 23.84 -24.06 21.79
N ARG A 611 23.79 -25.00 20.83
CA ARG A 611 24.92 -25.29 19.94
C ARG A 611 25.26 -24.14 19.00
N VAL A 612 24.26 -23.32 18.66
CA VAL A 612 24.46 -22.13 17.81
C VAL A 612 25.02 -20.93 18.60
N ASN A 613 25.13 -21.06 19.91
CA ASN A 613 25.82 -20.13 20.80
C ASN A 613 25.40 -18.66 20.61
N ASP A 614 24.10 -18.43 20.46
CA ASP A 614 23.49 -17.12 20.18
C ASP A 614 24.01 -16.39 18.94
N LYS A 615 24.75 -17.06 18.05
CA LYS A 615 25.24 -16.46 16.79
C LYS A 615 24.15 -16.10 15.82
N ILE A 616 23.02 -16.81 15.89
CA ILE A 616 21.84 -16.52 15.07
C ILE A 616 20.56 -16.55 15.92
N LYS A 617 19.68 -15.61 15.64
CA LYS A 617 18.31 -15.55 16.16
C LYS A 617 17.34 -15.31 15.01
N VAL A 618 16.16 -15.90 15.10
CA VAL A 618 15.08 -15.72 14.12
C VAL A 618 13.84 -15.23 14.85
N VAL A 619 13.24 -14.16 14.33
CA VAL A 619 12.04 -13.54 14.93
C VAL A 619 10.98 -13.35 13.86
N MET A 620 9.79 -13.90 14.09
CA MET A 620 8.59 -13.59 13.31
C MET A 620 7.69 -12.67 14.13
N LEU A 621 7.46 -11.45 13.64
CA LEU A 621 6.61 -10.46 14.28
C LEU A 621 5.20 -10.52 13.71
N ASP A 622 4.21 -10.49 14.59
CA ASP A 622 2.79 -10.54 14.23
C ASP A 622 2.30 -9.19 13.79
N ASN A 623 1.19 -9.22 13.08
CA ASN A 623 0.37 -8.06 12.76
C ASN A 623 1.16 -6.89 12.19
N TYR A 624 1.98 -7.16 11.17
CA TYR A 624 2.77 -6.14 10.49
C TYR A 624 1.87 -5.01 9.98
N GLN A 625 2.12 -3.82 10.47
CA GLN A 625 1.40 -2.60 10.16
C GLN A 625 2.34 -1.39 10.19
N VAL A 626 1.85 -0.19 9.88
CA VAL A 626 2.68 1.02 9.72
C VAL A 626 3.45 1.38 10.99
N SER A 627 2.78 1.36 12.14
CA SER A 627 3.40 1.71 13.43
C SER A 627 4.55 0.76 13.83
N LEU A 628 4.45 -0.52 13.46
CA LEU A 628 5.53 -1.49 13.64
C LEU A 628 6.66 -1.26 12.63
N ALA A 629 6.33 -0.95 11.38
CA ALA A 629 7.30 -0.62 10.33
C ALA A 629 8.17 0.60 10.71
N GLU A 630 7.58 1.64 11.32
CA GLU A 630 8.28 2.82 11.82
C GLU A 630 9.35 2.52 12.88
N LYS A 631 9.24 1.38 13.58
CA LYS A 631 10.24 0.91 14.54
C LYS A 631 11.29 -0.01 13.89
N ILE A 632 10.87 -0.86 12.95
CA ILE A 632 11.76 -1.86 12.33
C ILE A 632 12.70 -1.20 11.31
N ILE A 633 12.19 -0.34 10.44
CA ILE A 633 12.93 0.22 9.31
C ILE A 633 14.17 1.00 9.76
N PRO A 634 14.12 1.91 10.74
CA PRO A 634 15.32 2.60 11.22
C PRO A 634 16.36 1.69 11.86
N ALA A 635 15.94 0.54 12.40
CA ALA A 635 16.81 -0.41 13.09
C ALA A 635 17.50 -1.43 12.17
N ALA A 636 17.06 -1.56 10.92
CA ALA A 636 17.60 -2.55 9.99
C ALA A 636 19.02 -2.21 9.52
N ASP A 637 19.91 -3.21 9.49
CA ASP A 637 21.21 -3.15 8.83
C ASP A 637 21.08 -3.60 7.37
N LEU A 638 20.27 -4.65 7.13
CA LEU A 638 20.00 -5.21 5.81
C LEU A 638 18.52 -5.18 5.47
N SER A 639 18.24 -4.91 4.22
CA SER A 639 16.93 -4.92 3.60
C SER A 639 16.85 -6.02 2.53
N GLU A 640 16.06 -7.07 2.80
CA GLU A 640 15.86 -8.19 1.90
C GLU A 640 14.81 -7.88 0.81
N GLN A 641 15.31 -7.61 -0.41
CA GLN A 641 14.51 -7.27 -1.59
C GLN A 641 14.71 -8.32 -2.68
N ILE A 642 14.40 -9.56 -2.32
CA ILE A 642 14.80 -10.79 -3.01
C ILE A 642 13.69 -11.42 -3.84
N SER A 643 12.72 -10.65 -4.34
CA SER A 643 11.68 -11.15 -5.24
C SER A 643 12.27 -11.81 -6.48
N THR A 644 11.54 -12.74 -7.08
CA THR A 644 11.91 -13.26 -8.41
C THR A 644 11.90 -12.11 -9.40
N THR A 645 13.00 -11.94 -10.12
CA THR A 645 13.12 -10.87 -11.14
C THR A 645 11.96 -10.91 -12.13
N THR A 646 11.40 -9.76 -12.47
CA THR A 646 10.19 -9.55 -13.29
C THR A 646 8.86 -9.76 -12.55
N LYS A 647 8.83 -9.91 -11.24
CA LYS A 647 7.59 -10.17 -10.48
C LYS A 647 7.16 -9.02 -9.56
N GLU A 648 8.09 -8.29 -8.96
CA GLU A 648 7.77 -7.10 -8.16
C GLU A 648 7.74 -5.86 -9.07
N ALA A 649 6.60 -5.23 -9.23
CA ALA A 649 6.45 -4.07 -10.13
C ALA A 649 7.37 -2.90 -9.75
N SER A 650 7.49 -2.60 -8.47
CA SER A 650 8.39 -1.56 -7.95
C SER A 650 8.99 -1.95 -6.60
N GLY A 651 8.16 -2.26 -5.62
CA GLY A 651 8.50 -2.17 -4.21
C GLY A 651 8.52 -0.71 -3.75
N THR A 652 8.27 -0.52 -2.44
CA THR A 652 8.43 0.76 -1.74
C THR A 652 9.17 0.57 -0.41
N SER A 653 9.21 -0.64 0.13
CA SER A 653 10.00 -0.93 1.32
C SER A 653 11.49 -0.74 1.07
N ASN A 654 11.99 -1.11 -0.11
CA ASN A 654 13.36 -0.85 -0.55
C ASN A 654 13.76 0.63 -0.37
N MET A 655 12.90 1.56 -0.79
CA MET A 655 13.11 3.01 -0.66
C MET A 655 13.12 3.48 0.81
N LYS A 656 12.25 2.93 1.65
CA LYS A 656 12.18 3.25 3.08
C LYS A 656 13.43 2.80 3.83
N PHE A 657 13.90 1.59 3.56
CA PHE A 657 15.12 1.06 4.13
C PHE A 657 16.35 1.84 3.67
N MET A 658 16.44 2.13 2.38
CA MET A 658 17.50 2.97 1.79
C MET A 658 17.59 4.33 2.51
N MET A 659 16.46 5.01 2.68
CA MET A 659 16.36 6.33 3.33
C MET A 659 16.78 6.29 4.81
N ASN A 660 16.74 5.12 5.44
CA ASN A 660 17.18 4.88 6.83
C ASN A 660 18.55 4.19 6.92
N GLY A 661 19.30 4.15 5.81
CA GLY A 661 20.68 3.65 5.77
C GLY A 661 20.80 2.13 5.92
N ALA A 662 19.79 1.35 5.61
CA ALA A 662 19.93 -0.09 5.48
C ALA A 662 20.51 -0.44 4.11
N ILE A 663 21.46 -1.37 4.07
CA ILE A 663 22.01 -1.86 2.82
C ILE A 663 21.03 -2.85 2.21
N THR A 664 20.72 -2.66 0.93
CA THR A 664 19.81 -3.55 0.21
C THR A 664 20.56 -4.75 -0.36
N ILE A 665 20.06 -5.94 -0.04
CA ILE A 665 20.40 -7.17 -0.78
C ILE A 665 19.22 -7.48 -1.69
N ALA A 666 19.46 -7.59 -3.00
CA ALA A 666 18.40 -7.53 -3.98
C ALA A 666 18.69 -8.33 -5.24
N THR A 667 17.59 -8.72 -5.88
CA THR A 667 17.57 -9.05 -7.31
C THR A 667 17.36 -7.78 -8.15
N LEU A 668 17.71 -7.83 -9.42
CA LEU A 668 17.46 -6.74 -10.39
C LEU A 668 15.97 -6.70 -10.80
N ASP A 669 15.10 -6.40 -9.85
CA ASP A 669 13.65 -6.38 -10.00
C ASP A 669 13.05 -5.05 -9.51
N GLY A 670 11.98 -4.62 -10.16
CA GLY A 670 11.28 -3.38 -9.79
C GLY A 670 12.20 -2.17 -9.68
N ALA A 671 12.03 -1.38 -8.62
CA ALA A 671 12.83 -0.19 -8.36
C ALA A 671 14.26 -0.49 -7.82
N ASN A 672 14.62 -1.75 -7.55
CA ASN A 672 15.97 -2.08 -7.11
C ASN A 672 17.02 -1.71 -8.16
N ILE A 673 16.65 -1.75 -9.46
CA ILE A 673 17.54 -1.32 -10.55
C ILE A 673 17.84 0.17 -10.41
N GLU A 674 16.81 0.99 -10.21
CA GLU A 674 16.94 2.43 -10.06
C GLU A 674 17.72 2.77 -8.78
N ILE A 675 17.51 2.02 -7.69
CA ILE A 675 18.32 2.16 -6.47
C ILE A 675 19.79 1.86 -6.76
N LYS A 676 20.09 0.76 -7.48
CA LYS A 676 21.44 0.42 -7.88
C LYS A 676 22.09 1.53 -8.72
N ASP A 677 21.35 2.09 -9.68
CA ASP A 677 21.82 3.18 -10.53
C ASP A 677 22.18 4.43 -9.69
N GLU A 678 21.39 4.74 -8.67
CA GLU A 678 21.62 5.90 -7.78
C GLU A 678 22.80 5.72 -6.81
N VAL A 679 22.92 4.56 -6.19
CA VAL A 679 23.94 4.35 -5.15
C VAL A 679 25.26 3.77 -5.68
N GLY A 680 25.28 3.22 -6.90
CA GLY A 680 26.39 2.50 -7.46
C GLY A 680 26.55 1.07 -6.92
N GLU A 681 27.29 0.23 -7.66
CA GLU A 681 27.42 -1.22 -7.40
C GLU A 681 28.09 -1.57 -6.06
N ASP A 682 28.89 -0.65 -5.52
CA ASP A 682 29.61 -0.84 -4.25
C ASP A 682 28.71 -0.66 -3.01
N ASN A 683 27.54 -0.02 -3.15
CA ASN A 683 26.67 0.36 -2.04
C ASN A 683 25.35 -0.41 -1.99
N ILE A 684 25.22 -1.44 -2.82
CA ILE A 684 24.11 -2.39 -2.87
C ILE A 684 24.66 -3.80 -3.14
N ILE A 685 23.95 -4.84 -2.77
CA ILE A 685 24.38 -6.22 -2.98
C ILE A 685 23.39 -6.90 -3.92
N ILE A 686 23.82 -7.18 -5.15
CA ILE A 686 22.96 -7.78 -6.19
C ILE A 686 23.29 -9.26 -6.34
N PHE A 687 22.25 -10.07 -6.57
CA PHE A 687 22.36 -11.50 -6.85
C PHE A 687 21.22 -11.99 -7.76
N GLY A 688 21.32 -13.24 -8.22
CA GLY A 688 20.26 -13.97 -8.88
C GLY A 688 20.14 -13.67 -10.37
N LEU A 689 19.14 -14.32 -10.98
CA LEU A 689 18.86 -14.22 -12.40
C LEU A 689 18.42 -12.79 -12.77
N ASN A 690 18.86 -12.33 -13.94
CA ASN A 690 18.36 -11.09 -14.53
C ASN A 690 17.02 -11.30 -15.29
N ALA A 691 16.41 -10.21 -15.75
CA ALA A 691 15.11 -10.27 -16.42
C ALA A 691 15.12 -11.08 -17.73
N GLU A 692 16.20 -10.99 -18.51
CA GLU A 692 16.35 -11.72 -19.77
C GLU A 692 16.42 -13.23 -19.52
N GLU A 693 17.21 -13.65 -18.56
CA GLU A 693 17.35 -15.07 -18.17
C GLU A 693 16.01 -15.65 -17.67
N VAL A 694 15.30 -14.92 -16.81
CA VAL A 694 13.97 -15.34 -16.30
C VAL A 694 12.98 -15.49 -17.44
N LEU A 695 12.88 -14.48 -18.31
CA LEU A 695 11.98 -14.52 -19.46
C LEU A 695 12.34 -15.63 -20.45
N ASN A 696 13.65 -15.91 -20.64
CA ASN A 696 14.10 -17.01 -21.47
C ASN A 696 13.69 -18.37 -20.90
N TYR A 697 13.86 -18.61 -19.59
CA TYR A 697 13.39 -19.84 -18.93
C TYR A 697 11.87 -20.02 -19.04
N HIS A 698 11.10 -18.97 -18.86
CA HIS A 698 9.63 -19.06 -19.03
C HIS A 698 9.21 -19.35 -20.47
N LYS A 699 9.92 -18.78 -21.46
CA LYS A 699 9.58 -18.96 -22.89
C LYS A 699 10.05 -20.27 -23.46
N ASN A 700 11.29 -20.65 -23.15
CA ASN A 700 12.00 -21.74 -23.83
C ASN A 700 12.19 -22.99 -22.96
N GLY A 701 11.85 -22.91 -21.66
CA GLY A 701 12.14 -23.97 -20.69
C GLY A 701 13.64 -24.09 -20.38
N GLY A 702 14.08 -25.32 -20.04
CA GLY A 702 15.49 -25.63 -19.76
C GLY A 702 15.89 -25.47 -18.29
N TYR A 703 14.95 -25.13 -17.39
CA TYR A 703 15.14 -25.18 -15.95
C TYR A 703 14.55 -26.46 -15.36
N SER A 704 15.36 -27.15 -14.53
CA SER A 704 14.94 -28.30 -13.73
C SER A 704 15.37 -28.08 -12.28
N SER A 705 14.42 -27.89 -11.39
CA SER A 705 14.67 -27.72 -9.97
C SER A 705 15.31 -28.98 -9.34
N TRP A 706 14.92 -30.16 -9.79
CA TRP A 706 15.53 -31.43 -9.40
C TRP A 706 17.01 -31.49 -9.77
N ASP A 707 17.39 -31.07 -10.98
CA ASP A 707 18.79 -31.11 -11.41
C ASP A 707 19.65 -30.14 -10.61
N VAL A 708 19.10 -28.96 -10.27
CA VAL A 708 19.78 -27.97 -9.42
C VAL A 708 19.95 -28.53 -8.01
N CYS A 709 18.90 -29.10 -7.43
CA CYS A 709 18.93 -29.69 -6.11
C CYS A 709 19.90 -30.86 -6.01
N ASN A 710 19.89 -31.77 -7.01
CA ASN A 710 20.75 -32.95 -7.00
C ASN A 710 22.23 -32.64 -7.15
N LYS A 711 22.59 -31.46 -7.68
CA LYS A 711 24.00 -31.03 -7.84
C LYS A 711 24.56 -30.34 -6.59
N ASP A 712 23.72 -29.97 -5.63
CA ASP A 712 24.14 -29.25 -4.41
C ASP A 712 23.67 -29.98 -3.14
N ILE A 713 24.63 -30.55 -2.41
CA ILE A 713 24.35 -31.28 -1.16
C ILE A 713 23.65 -30.42 -0.09
N ARG A 714 23.89 -29.11 -0.10
CA ARG A 714 23.23 -28.17 0.83
C ARG A 714 21.74 -28.05 0.52
N LEU A 715 21.41 -27.92 -0.78
CA LEU A 715 20.01 -27.89 -1.24
C LEU A 715 19.29 -29.22 -0.95
N GLN A 716 19.95 -30.37 -1.23
CA GLN A 716 19.39 -31.68 -0.87
C GLN A 716 19.08 -31.77 0.62
N ARG A 717 20.00 -31.28 1.46
CA ARG A 717 19.83 -31.30 2.89
C ARG A 717 18.66 -30.43 3.37
N VAL A 718 18.62 -29.15 2.96
CA VAL A 718 17.56 -28.24 3.39
C VAL A 718 16.20 -28.61 2.81
N ALA A 719 16.14 -29.12 1.59
CA ALA A 719 14.92 -29.69 1.03
C ALA A 719 14.42 -30.90 1.82
N ASN A 720 15.33 -31.81 2.17
CA ASN A 720 14.99 -32.98 2.98
C ASN A 720 14.58 -32.59 4.44
N ASP A 721 15.17 -31.54 4.97
CA ASP A 721 14.81 -31.01 6.31
C ASP A 721 13.36 -30.52 6.39
N LEU A 722 12.69 -30.22 5.27
CA LEU A 722 11.27 -29.89 5.20
C LEU A 722 10.36 -31.09 5.50
N ILE A 723 10.81 -32.34 5.19
CA ILE A 723 9.98 -33.55 5.23
C ILE A 723 10.53 -34.66 6.13
N ASN A 724 11.65 -34.44 6.82
CA ASN A 724 12.26 -35.47 7.65
C ASN A 724 11.85 -35.42 9.13
N GLY A 725 11.07 -34.43 9.54
CA GLY A 725 10.63 -34.25 10.91
C GLY A 725 11.51 -33.34 11.78
N LYS A 726 12.51 -32.67 11.20
CA LYS A 726 13.45 -31.80 11.91
C LYS A 726 12.79 -30.56 12.52
N TYR A 727 11.95 -29.88 11.75
CA TYR A 727 11.26 -28.65 12.18
C TYR A 727 9.81 -28.88 12.63
N CYS A 728 9.21 -30.00 12.26
CA CYS A 728 7.89 -30.41 12.72
C CYS A 728 7.81 -31.94 12.82
N ARG A 729 7.25 -32.48 13.93
CA ARG A 729 7.07 -33.93 14.07
C ARG A 729 6.21 -34.55 12.98
N ASP A 730 5.22 -33.78 12.48
CA ASP A 730 4.46 -34.13 11.31
C ASP A 730 5.33 -33.88 10.07
N ARG A 731 5.78 -34.98 9.44
CA ARG A 731 6.67 -34.93 8.27
C ARG A 731 6.00 -34.41 7.02
N ASP A 732 4.67 -34.42 6.97
CA ASP A 732 3.91 -33.93 5.82
C ASP A 732 3.57 -32.43 5.94
N ARG A 733 3.86 -31.82 7.09
CA ARG A 733 3.46 -30.46 7.39
C ARG A 733 3.97 -29.43 6.36
N PHE A 734 5.20 -29.56 5.91
CA PHE A 734 5.81 -28.68 4.90
C PHE A 734 5.95 -29.34 3.53
N ARG A 735 5.21 -30.45 3.29
CA ARG A 735 5.20 -31.13 2.00
C ARG A 735 4.81 -30.22 0.86
N SER A 736 3.85 -29.33 1.03
CA SER A 736 3.43 -28.35 0.02
C SER A 736 4.56 -27.40 -0.42
N ILE A 737 5.43 -27.00 0.52
CA ILE A 737 6.63 -26.20 0.21
C ILE A 737 7.64 -27.04 -0.55
N TYR A 738 7.90 -28.27 -0.10
CA TYR A 738 8.79 -29.23 -0.77
C TYR A 738 8.32 -29.52 -2.21
N GLU A 739 7.03 -29.79 -2.40
CA GLU A 739 6.45 -30.05 -3.71
C GLU A 739 6.50 -28.83 -4.63
N ASN A 740 6.24 -27.63 -4.10
CA ASN A 740 6.37 -26.40 -4.86
C ASN A 740 7.80 -26.21 -5.39
N LEU A 741 8.80 -26.51 -4.56
CA LEU A 741 10.21 -26.39 -4.94
C LEU A 741 10.68 -27.48 -5.91
N LEU A 742 10.21 -28.72 -5.77
CA LEU A 742 10.76 -29.85 -6.51
C LEU A 742 9.75 -30.47 -7.47
N THR A 743 8.55 -30.82 -7.03
CA THR A 743 7.55 -31.50 -7.85
C THR A 743 6.95 -30.58 -8.91
N TYR A 744 6.69 -29.33 -8.57
CA TYR A 744 6.12 -28.31 -9.47
C TYR A 744 7.20 -27.39 -10.08
N ASN A 745 8.46 -27.85 -10.04
CA ASN A 745 9.60 -27.24 -10.73
C ASN A 745 9.89 -25.79 -10.37
N ASP A 746 9.62 -25.38 -9.11
CA ASP A 746 10.07 -24.10 -8.54
C ASP A 746 9.86 -22.88 -9.47
N GLU A 747 8.61 -22.54 -9.72
CA GLU A 747 8.19 -21.43 -10.61
C GLU A 747 8.95 -20.11 -10.36
N PHE A 748 9.39 -19.88 -9.13
CA PHE A 748 10.03 -18.64 -8.71
C PHE A 748 11.55 -18.71 -8.58
N PHE A 749 12.19 -19.76 -9.12
CA PHE A 749 13.66 -19.92 -9.18
C PHE A 749 14.37 -19.80 -7.81
N VAL A 750 13.72 -20.26 -6.75
CA VAL A 750 14.27 -20.27 -5.39
C VAL A 750 15.57 -21.08 -5.33
N LEU A 751 15.53 -22.31 -5.88
CA LEU A 751 16.69 -23.20 -5.88
C LEU A 751 17.78 -22.74 -6.86
N LYS A 752 17.38 -22.12 -7.97
CA LYS A 752 18.32 -21.61 -8.97
C LYS A 752 19.17 -20.48 -8.44
N ASP A 753 18.56 -19.56 -7.69
CA ASP A 753 19.23 -18.39 -7.14
C ASP A 753 19.90 -18.66 -5.78
N PHE A 754 19.73 -19.84 -5.19
CA PHE A 754 20.19 -20.15 -3.84
C PHE A 754 21.70 -19.91 -3.66
N ASN A 755 22.54 -20.39 -4.57
CA ASN A 755 23.99 -20.25 -4.48
C ASN A 755 24.43 -18.79 -4.58
N SER A 756 23.93 -18.05 -5.58
CA SER A 756 24.25 -16.62 -5.73
C SER A 756 23.77 -15.81 -4.52
N TYR A 757 22.66 -16.21 -3.89
CA TYR A 757 22.18 -15.59 -2.65
C TYR A 757 23.10 -15.89 -1.46
N LEU A 758 23.63 -17.11 -1.33
CA LEU A 758 24.61 -17.42 -0.31
C LEU A 758 25.90 -16.61 -0.48
N GLU A 759 26.41 -16.48 -1.70
CA GLU A 759 27.58 -15.66 -2.01
C GLU A 759 27.36 -14.19 -1.67
N ALA A 760 26.16 -13.66 -1.99
CA ALA A 760 25.77 -12.31 -1.61
C ALA A 760 25.76 -12.11 -0.08
N GLN A 761 25.30 -13.10 0.67
CA GLN A 761 25.28 -13.09 2.11
C GLN A 761 26.69 -13.18 2.75
N GLU A 762 27.62 -13.90 2.12
CA GLU A 762 29.02 -13.91 2.54
C GLU A 762 29.69 -12.55 2.30
N LYS A 763 29.33 -11.87 1.18
CA LYS A 763 29.80 -10.50 0.93
C LYS A 763 29.34 -9.55 2.05
N VAL A 764 28.12 -9.71 2.58
CA VAL A 764 27.64 -8.95 3.75
C VAL A 764 28.56 -9.16 4.96
N ASN A 765 28.87 -10.42 5.30
CA ASN A 765 29.75 -10.73 6.43
C ASN A 765 31.13 -10.05 6.30
N TYR A 766 31.67 -10.07 5.09
CA TYR A 766 32.96 -9.42 4.81
C TYR A 766 32.88 -7.89 4.97
N LEU A 767 31.86 -7.26 4.39
CA LEU A 767 31.70 -5.80 4.40
C LEU A 767 31.40 -5.27 5.80
N TYR A 768 30.62 -5.98 6.60
CA TYR A 768 30.22 -5.53 7.93
C TYR A 768 31.38 -5.53 8.94
N LYS A 769 32.46 -6.30 8.70
CA LYS A 769 33.69 -6.31 9.52
C LYS A 769 34.42 -4.97 9.47
N ASP A 770 34.30 -4.23 8.37
CA ASP A 770 34.86 -2.89 8.22
C ASP A 770 33.77 -1.85 8.54
N THR A 771 33.75 -1.42 9.79
CA THR A 771 32.71 -0.52 10.31
C THR A 771 32.68 0.83 9.57
N ASP A 772 33.84 1.43 9.27
CA ASP A 772 33.91 2.73 8.58
C ASP A 772 33.33 2.59 7.16
N LYS A 773 33.71 1.54 6.45
CA LYS A 773 33.20 1.23 5.11
C LYS A 773 31.70 0.98 5.14
N TRP A 774 31.23 0.18 6.11
CA TRP A 774 29.80 -0.12 6.25
C TRP A 774 28.98 1.15 6.50
N GLN A 775 29.41 2.02 7.44
CA GLN A 775 28.71 3.28 7.72
C GLN A 775 28.75 4.24 6.52
N ARG A 776 29.84 4.24 5.75
CA ARG A 776 29.90 5.01 4.50
C ARG A 776 28.87 4.51 3.48
N MET A 777 28.75 3.20 3.28
CA MET A 777 27.72 2.61 2.42
C MET A 777 26.31 3.01 2.88
N CYS A 778 26.05 2.97 4.20
CA CYS A 778 24.78 3.43 4.77
C CYS A 778 24.53 4.91 4.46
N GLY A 779 25.55 5.76 4.63
CA GLY A 779 25.46 7.19 4.31
C GLY A 779 25.17 7.48 2.84
N VAL A 780 25.81 6.74 1.92
CA VAL A 780 25.55 6.85 0.47
C VAL A 780 24.10 6.49 0.16
N ASN A 781 23.56 5.42 0.74
CA ASN A 781 22.15 5.07 0.57
C ASN A 781 21.21 6.17 1.07
N ILE A 782 21.47 6.78 2.22
CA ILE A 782 20.69 7.92 2.74
C ILE A 782 20.77 9.10 1.76
N ALA A 783 21.98 9.49 1.36
CA ALA A 783 22.20 10.64 0.49
C ALA A 783 21.41 10.54 -0.84
N HIS A 784 21.44 9.39 -1.48
CA HIS A 784 20.79 9.18 -2.79
C HIS A 784 19.32 8.76 -2.68
N SER A 785 18.72 8.74 -1.48
CA SER A 785 17.33 8.33 -1.31
C SER A 785 16.30 9.41 -1.67
N GLY A 786 16.72 10.66 -1.77
CA GLY A 786 15.82 11.80 -2.00
C GLY A 786 14.99 11.71 -3.28
N ILE A 787 15.55 11.13 -4.33
CA ILE A 787 14.84 10.91 -5.60
C ILE A 787 13.63 9.97 -5.45
N PHE A 788 13.63 9.10 -4.44
CA PHE A 788 12.51 8.21 -4.14
C PHE A 788 11.48 8.84 -3.19
N SER A 789 11.50 10.16 -3.03
CA SER A 789 10.41 10.87 -2.35
C SER A 789 9.13 10.85 -3.18
N SER A 790 7.99 10.63 -2.53
CA SER A 790 6.67 10.76 -3.15
C SER A 790 6.38 12.19 -3.62
N ASP A 791 7.07 13.18 -3.09
CA ASP A 791 6.96 14.57 -3.57
C ASP A 791 7.46 14.69 -5.02
N ARG A 792 8.58 14.03 -5.37
CA ARG A 792 9.05 13.93 -6.76
C ARG A 792 8.02 13.22 -7.62
N THR A 793 7.53 12.07 -7.17
CA THR A 793 6.54 11.28 -7.90
C THR A 793 5.27 12.09 -8.18
N ILE A 794 4.73 12.76 -7.17
CA ILE A 794 3.50 13.57 -7.32
C ILE A 794 3.71 14.78 -8.24
N LYS A 795 4.87 15.43 -8.23
CA LYS A 795 5.19 16.46 -9.21
C LYS A 795 5.15 15.93 -10.65
N GLU A 796 5.67 14.72 -10.87
CA GLU A 796 5.62 14.07 -12.19
C GLU A 796 4.18 13.69 -12.62
N TYR A 797 3.34 13.23 -11.68
CA TYR A 797 1.92 12.98 -11.96
C TYR A 797 1.17 14.29 -12.25
N ALA A 798 1.38 15.33 -11.44
CA ALA A 798 0.71 16.62 -11.59
C ALA A 798 0.96 17.24 -12.96
N THR A 799 2.22 17.29 -13.38
CA THR A 799 2.62 17.90 -14.65
C THR A 799 2.38 17.00 -15.86
N GLY A 800 2.67 15.71 -15.74
CA GLY A 800 2.68 14.78 -16.88
C GLY A 800 1.39 14.02 -17.12
N ILE A 801 0.48 13.96 -16.14
CA ILE A 801 -0.77 13.19 -16.25
C ILE A 801 -1.99 14.03 -15.92
N TRP A 802 -2.04 14.69 -14.76
CA TRP A 802 -3.26 15.35 -14.30
C TRP A 802 -3.46 16.74 -14.89
N GLY A 803 -2.39 17.38 -15.40
CA GLY A 803 -2.44 18.76 -15.83
C GLY A 803 -2.82 19.73 -14.71
N SER A 804 -2.43 19.40 -13.47
CA SER A 804 -2.63 20.24 -12.29
C SER A 804 -1.37 21.05 -12.00
N THR A 805 -1.55 22.29 -11.55
CA THR A 805 -0.45 23.19 -11.22
C THR A 805 0.01 22.95 -9.79
N VAL A 806 1.31 22.73 -9.59
CA VAL A 806 1.94 22.86 -8.27
C VAL A 806 1.98 24.35 -7.94
N ILE A 807 1.17 24.79 -6.98
CA ILE A 807 1.15 26.21 -6.62
C ILE A 807 2.36 26.50 -5.74
N TYR A 808 3.44 26.93 -6.36
CA TYR A 808 4.51 27.60 -5.62
C TYR A 808 3.99 28.98 -5.19
N LYS A 809 3.56 29.14 -3.94
CA LYS A 809 3.57 30.47 -3.34
C LYS A 809 5.05 30.86 -3.26
N ASN A 810 5.45 31.86 -4.03
CA ASN A 810 6.67 32.60 -3.73
C ASN A 810 6.53 33.10 -2.28
N LEU A 811 7.22 32.45 -1.36
CA LEU A 811 7.41 32.93 0.00
C LEU A 811 8.43 34.03 0.03
#